data_3a39af762a56160270935ede74f28aa8
#
_entry.id   3a39af762a56160270935ede74f28aa8
#
_cell.length_a   1.000
_cell.length_b   1.000
_cell.length_c   1.000
_cell.angle_alpha   90.00
_cell.angle_beta   90.00
_cell.angle_gamma   90.00
#
_symmetry.space_group_name_H-M   'P 1'
#
loop_
_entity.id
_entity.type
_entity.pdbx_description
1 polymer ?
#
loop_
_entity_poly.entity_id
_entity_poly.type
_entity_poly.pdbx_seq_one_letter_code
_entity_poly.pdbx_strand_id
1 'polypeptide(L)'
;METPSERINIEDEMRRSYLDYAMSVIIGRALPDVRDGLKPVHRRVLWAMHELGNTYNKPYKKSARIVGDVIGKYHPHGDTAVYDTIVRLAQDFSMRYPLIDGQGNFGSVDGDAAAAMRYTEIRMARITNEILADIEKETVDFQPNYDESLSEPKVVPAKIPNLLINGSDGIAVGMATKIPPHNLTEILDATVALLRNPEIEIEELTKIVTGPDFPTGGFIYGREEIRSSYLEGRGVLQLRARAGIDRIGRGTQERDAIVITEIPFQINKARLIERIAELINEKKIEGISDLRDESDRTGMRIVVELKRDAVPQVVLNKLYKLTPMQSSFGVINLAIVNGQPRVLNLKQMLECFIEFRREVVRRRTEYELRKAKARAHILEGLTKAIDALDFIVTLIRNSRSVDEARQWLTGQMTTMSEVKTWKGAPSDTPLKTYLGKLQKGMEQLAFSEIQAQAILDLQLRRLSALERQKITDEYEGIIKLIAELEEILGNEGSLRRVITKELEDIKKEFGDARRTEIIDEGVELSIEDLIADEDVAITVTNSGYIKRTPITTYQRQGRGGKGRFGAAAKNGDFVEHLFIASTHAYLMIFTDDGMVYKLKVHEVPDAAASARGKAVVNLINIPSDRKLAGVVPVREFSECRYVVMVTRKGVIKKTALSDFQNIRSNGIIAINVDEGDALLDVVLTDGTKRIFIATHNGLAIRFDEKNVRPMGRATRGVRGIDLRQDDYVVSVCPVSAEDTERMLSVSELGYGKQTPITTYRLQTRGGKGVINMKTTEKTGKVVAVFPVEDEAEIMIITQQGKLIRLEAGDIRKTGRSAQGVRLIKTDEGDRVTSASLVEAAAEDELEETPTT
;
A
#
# COMPACT_ATOMS: atom_id res chain seq x y z
N MET A 1 58.40 -36.23 -23.86
CA MET A 1 57.72 -36.42 -22.59
C MET A 1 56.33 -35.86 -22.75
N GLU A 2 55.36 -36.75 -22.98
CA GLU A 2 53.95 -36.36 -23.03
C GLU A 2 53.54 -36.00 -21.60
N THR A 3 53.04 -34.81 -21.42
CA THR A 3 52.40 -34.39 -20.14
C THR A 3 51.21 -35.32 -19.92
N PRO A 4 51.06 -35.95 -18.74
CA PRO A 4 49.95 -36.83 -18.46
C PRO A 4 48.66 -36.00 -18.57
N SER A 5 47.76 -36.39 -19.50
CA SER A 5 46.44 -35.80 -19.59
C SER A 5 45.68 -36.19 -18.32
N GLU A 6 45.48 -35.25 -17.42
CA GLU A 6 44.61 -35.41 -16.29
C GLU A 6 43.16 -35.63 -16.80
N ARG A 7 42.58 -36.80 -16.50
CA ARG A 7 41.18 -37.07 -16.79
C ARG A 7 40.31 -36.32 -15.80
N ILE A 8 39.77 -35.20 -16.22
CA ILE A 8 38.84 -34.42 -15.42
C ILE A 8 37.42 -35.01 -15.65
N ASN A 9 36.74 -35.35 -14.56
CA ASN A 9 35.34 -35.76 -14.62
C ASN A 9 34.48 -34.56 -15.05
N ILE A 10 33.71 -34.71 -16.14
CA ILE A 10 32.90 -33.63 -16.68
C ILE A 10 31.87 -33.12 -15.67
N GLU A 11 31.32 -33.97 -14.81
CA GLU A 11 30.36 -33.57 -13.77
C GLU A 11 31.01 -32.67 -12.70
N ASP A 12 32.22 -32.98 -12.28
CA ASP A 12 32.97 -32.21 -11.30
C ASP A 12 33.39 -30.84 -11.87
N GLU A 13 33.81 -30.84 -13.14
CA GLU A 13 34.19 -29.59 -13.81
C GLU A 13 32.97 -28.69 -14.08
N MET A 14 31.84 -29.27 -14.49
CA MET A 14 30.59 -28.50 -14.64
C MET A 14 30.11 -27.94 -13.31
N ARG A 15 30.16 -28.75 -12.22
CA ARG A 15 29.79 -28.31 -10.89
C ARG A 15 30.66 -27.15 -10.41
N ARG A 16 31.99 -27.25 -10.61
CA ARG A 16 32.93 -26.21 -10.22
C ARG A 16 32.72 -24.95 -11.04
N SER A 17 32.67 -25.07 -12.37
CA SER A 17 32.44 -23.93 -13.28
C SER A 17 31.10 -23.24 -13.00
N TYR A 18 30.02 -24.00 -12.69
CA TYR A 18 28.73 -23.42 -12.34
C TYR A 18 28.78 -22.70 -10.97
N LEU A 19 29.49 -23.26 -9.98
CA LEU A 19 29.69 -22.59 -8.69
C LEU A 19 30.48 -21.30 -8.84
N ASP A 20 31.57 -21.32 -9.62
CA ASP A 20 32.39 -20.14 -9.88
C ASP A 20 31.58 -19.04 -10.60
N TYR A 21 30.79 -19.44 -11.62
CA TYR A 21 29.87 -18.52 -12.29
C TYR A 21 28.81 -17.96 -11.32
N ALA A 22 28.16 -18.82 -10.54
CA ALA A 22 27.15 -18.40 -9.56
C ALA A 22 27.74 -17.41 -8.54
N MET A 23 28.94 -17.70 -7.99
CA MET A 23 29.63 -16.82 -7.07
C MET A 23 30.00 -15.47 -7.70
N SER A 24 30.47 -15.49 -8.95
CA SER A 24 30.77 -14.27 -9.69
C SER A 24 29.52 -13.41 -9.91
N VAL A 25 28.37 -14.02 -10.25
CA VAL A 25 27.11 -13.28 -10.43
C VAL A 25 26.56 -12.75 -9.10
N ILE A 26 26.62 -13.54 -8.04
CA ILE A 26 26.12 -13.16 -6.71
C ILE A 26 26.91 -11.99 -6.13
N ILE A 27 28.26 -12.15 -6.01
CA ILE A 27 29.11 -11.17 -5.34
C ILE A 27 29.53 -10.05 -6.29
N GLY A 28 29.89 -10.39 -7.53
CA GLY A 28 30.49 -9.47 -8.50
C GLY A 28 29.52 -8.69 -9.37
N ARG A 29 28.19 -8.92 -9.30
CA ARG A 29 27.27 -8.31 -10.25
C ARG A 29 25.89 -7.90 -9.69
N ALA A 30 25.15 -8.86 -9.09
CA ALA A 30 23.72 -8.69 -8.89
C ALA A 30 23.35 -8.10 -7.53
N LEU A 31 24.10 -8.42 -6.47
CA LEU A 31 23.77 -8.02 -5.10
C LEU A 31 24.56 -6.78 -4.65
N PRO A 32 23.93 -5.90 -3.85
CA PRO A 32 24.59 -4.76 -3.25
C PRO A 32 25.43 -5.16 -2.03
N ASP A 33 26.53 -4.43 -1.76
CA ASP A 33 27.24 -4.50 -0.48
C ASP A 33 26.44 -3.75 0.59
N VAL A 34 26.30 -4.32 1.78
CA VAL A 34 25.51 -3.73 2.87
C VAL A 34 26.11 -2.39 3.35
N ARG A 35 27.44 -2.20 3.22
CA ARG A 35 28.17 -1.03 3.71
C ARG A 35 27.89 0.24 2.92
N ASP A 36 27.91 0.17 1.58
CA ASP A 36 27.70 1.32 0.69
C ASP A 36 26.41 1.26 -0.14
N GLY A 37 25.70 0.15 -0.12
CA GLY A 37 24.46 -0.06 -0.87
C GLY A 37 24.62 -0.09 -2.38
N LEU A 38 25.85 -0.24 -2.88
CA LEU A 38 26.14 -0.19 -4.30
C LEU A 38 26.44 -1.58 -4.87
N LYS A 39 26.01 -1.83 -6.09
CA LYS A 39 26.51 -2.93 -6.91
C LYS A 39 27.87 -2.53 -7.51
N PRO A 40 28.69 -3.48 -7.94
CA PRO A 40 30.01 -3.17 -8.51
C PRO A 40 29.96 -2.16 -9.66
N VAL A 41 28.98 -2.27 -10.57
CA VAL A 41 28.83 -1.32 -11.70
C VAL A 41 28.53 0.10 -11.22
N HIS A 42 27.66 0.27 -10.21
CA HIS A 42 27.34 1.58 -9.62
C HIS A 42 28.60 2.22 -9.01
N ARG A 43 29.35 1.45 -8.24
CA ARG A 43 30.58 1.90 -7.59
C ARG A 43 31.62 2.33 -8.61
N ARG A 44 31.81 1.57 -9.68
CA ARG A 44 32.73 1.88 -10.78
C ARG A 44 32.36 3.14 -11.55
N VAL A 45 31.06 3.36 -11.78
CA VAL A 45 30.56 4.59 -12.43
C VAL A 45 30.88 5.81 -11.56
N LEU A 46 30.54 5.77 -10.27
CA LEU A 46 30.78 6.89 -9.36
C LEU A 46 32.29 7.13 -9.15
N TRP A 47 33.09 6.06 -9.07
CA TRP A 47 34.56 6.17 -8.98
C TRP A 47 35.19 6.83 -10.23
N ALA A 48 34.80 6.41 -11.42
CA ALA A 48 35.27 7.03 -12.66
C ALA A 48 34.86 8.50 -12.77
N MET A 49 33.64 8.86 -12.34
CA MET A 49 33.20 10.26 -12.29
C MET A 49 34.01 11.07 -11.30
N HIS A 50 34.39 10.49 -10.16
CA HIS A 50 35.24 11.12 -9.16
C HIS A 50 36.67 11.40 -9.69
N GLU A 51 37.31 10.41 -10.28
CA GLU A 51 38.64 10.59 -10.89
C GLU A 51 38.67 11.64 -11.99
N LEU A 52 37.62 11.73 -12.80
CA LEU A 52 37.43 12.75 -13.83
C LEU A 52 37.10 14.13 -13.25
N GLY A 53 36.94 14.24 -11.93
CA GLY A 53 36.57 15.48 -11.26
C GLY A 53 35.17 15.97 -11.72
N ASN A 54 34.24 15.05 -12.07
CA ASN A 54 32.90 15.38 -12.55
C ASN A 54 31.92 15.58 -11.39
N THR A 55 32.27 16.47 -10.48
CA THR A 55 31.51 16.80 -9.27
C THR A 55 30.33 17.73 -9.57
N TYR A 56 29.38 17.84 -8.63
CA TYR A 56 28.14 18.62 -8.75
C TYR A 56 28.35 20.12 -9.06
N ASN A 57 29.48 20.69 -8.64
CA ASN A 57 29.86 22.10 -8.83
C ASN A 57 30.69 22.35 -10.09
N LYS A 58 30.88 21.35 -10.94
CA LYS A 58 31.58 21.42 -12.22
C LYS A 58 30.60 21.33 -13.39
N PRO A 59 31.01 21.78 -14.59
CA PRO A 59 30.21 21.62 -15.80
C PRO A 59 29.88 20.16 -16.08
N TYR A 60 28.71 19.95 -16.69
CA TYR A 60 28.30 18.62 -17.16
C TYR A 60 29.28 18.06 -18.20
N LYS A 61 29.42 16.75 -18.22
CA LYS A 61 30.18 16.01 -19.23
C LYS A 61 29.27 15.09 -20.04
N LYS A 62 29.59 14.87 -21.30
CA LYS A 62 28.83 13.90 -22.13
C LYS A 62 28.81 12.52 -21.48
N SER A 63 27.64 11.88 -21.45
CA SER A 63 27.49 10.53 -20.89
C SER A 63 28.39 9.52 -21.57
N ALA A 64 28.55 9.62 -22.89
CA ALA A 64 29.43 8.76 -23.69
C ALA A 64 30.90 8.81 -23.20
N ARG A 65 31.38 9.96 -22.68
CA ARG A 65 32.73 10.07 -22.13
C ARG A 65 32.87 9.24 -20.86
N ILE A 66 31.91 9.37 -19.95
CA ILE A 66 31.93 8.62 -18.68
C ILE A 66 31.80 7.12 -18.95
N VAL A 67 30.88 6.71 -19.85
CA VAL A 67 30.73 5.31 -20.26
C VAL A 67 32.04 4.75 -20.82
N GLY A 68 32.73 5.51 -21.69
CA GLY A 68 34.02 5.10 -22.25
C GLY A 68 35.11 4.92 -21.18
N ASP A 69 35.22 5.85 -20.23
CA ASP A 69 36.17 5.74 -19.10
C ASP A 69 35.85 4.54 -18.20
N VAL A 70 34.57 4.28 -17.89
CA VAL A 70 34.16 3.15 -17.05
C VAL A 70 34.52 1.82 -17.71
N ILE A 71 34.21 1.65 -19.01
CA ILE A 71 34.47 0.40 -19.74
C ILE A 71 35.97 0.18 -19.92
N GLY A 72 36.66 1.24 -20.31
CA GLY A 72 38.10 1.14 -20.59
C GLY A 72 38.97 0.89 -19.36
N LYS A 73 38.51 1.34 -18.19
CA LYS A 73 39.35 1.29 -16.96
C LYS A 73 38.89 0.26 -15.94
N TYR A 74 37.55 0.04 -15.77
CA TYR A 74 37.05 -0.66 -14.58
C TYR A 74 36.03 -1.77 -14.88
N HIS A 75 35.21 -1.62 -15.93
CA HIS A 75 34.08 -2.52 -16.16
C HIS A 75 34.03 -3.03 -17.60
N PRO A 76 34.74 -4.15 -17.93
CA PRO A 76 34.90 -4.65 -19.30
C PRO A 76 33.63 -5.37 -19.80
N HIS A 77 32.49 -4.67 -19.84
CA HIS A 77 31.19 -5.15 -20.30
C HIS A 77 30.60 -4.16 -21.32
N GLY A 78 29.45 -4.50 -21.90
CA GLY A 78 28.81 -3.69 -22.94
C GLY A 78 28.46 -2.26 -22.49
N ASP A 79 28.63 -1.31 -23.38
CA ASP A 79 28.36 0.13 -23.17
C ASP A 79 26.91 0.42 -22.79
N THR A 80 25.96 -0.30 -23.36
CA THR A 80 24.54 -0.20 -23.07
C THR A 80 24.25 -0.47 -21.58
N ALA A 81 24.83 -1.53 -21.00
CA ALA A 81 24.62 -1.89 -19.60
C ALA A 81 25.14 -0.79 -18.64
N VAL A 82 26.28 -0.18 -18.95
CA VAL A 82 26.84 0.93 -18.17
C VAL A 82 25.98 2.19 -18.33
N TYR A 83 25.54 2.48 -19.58
CA TYR A 83 24.70 3.65 -19.82
C TYR A 83 23.32 3.52 -19.15
N ASP A 84 22.67 2.35 -19.24
CA ASP A 84 21.39 2.09 -18.57
C ASP A 84 21.51 2.23 -17.04
N THR A 85 22.65 1.83 -16.48
CA THR A 85 22.95 2.05 -15.07
C THR A 85 23.01 3.55 -14.75
N ILE A 86 23.71 4.34 -15.54
CA ILE A 86 23.82 5.81 -15.39
C ILE A 86 22.42 6.44 -15.52
N VAL A 87 21.63 6.03 -16.51
CA VAL A 87 20.27 6.51 -16.71
C VAL A 87 19.43 6.27 -15.47
N ARG A 88 19.44 5.05 -14.92
CA ARG A 88 18.68 4.70 -13.71
C ARG A 88 19.10 5.52 -12.49
N LEU A 89 20.40 5.78 -12.31
CA LEU A 89 20.93 6.61 -11.21
C LEU A 89 20.54 8.10 -11.33
N ALA A 90 20.12 8.56 -12.52
CA ALA A 90 19.70 9.92 -12.79
C ALA A 90 18.17 10.12 -12.77
N GLN A 91 17.37 9.01 -12.79
CA GLN A 91 15.91 9.08 -12.84
C GLN A 91 15.32 9.33 -11.45
N ASP A 92 14.56 10.41 -11.30
CA ASP A 92 13.89 10.81 -10.05
C ASP A 92 12.65 9.97 -9.71
N PHE A 93 12.11 9.24 -10.68
CA PHE A 93 11.04 8.25 -10.50
C PHE A 93 11.55 6.83 -10.22
N SER A 94 12.86 6.57 -10.40
CA SER A 94 13.50 5.29 -10.10
C SER A 94 14.28 5.32 -8.79
N MET A 95 14.91 6.45 -8.47
CA MET A 95 15.74 6.67 -7.28
C MET A 95 15.03 7.65 -6.34
N ARG A 96 14.93 7.30 -5.06
CA ARG A 96 14.39 8.24 -4.06
C ARG A 96 15.30 9.44 -3.86
N TYR A 97 16.61 9.22 -3.93
CA TYR A 97 17.67 10.22 -3.92
C TYR A 97 18.63 9.95 -5.09
N PRO A 98 18.42 10.58 -6.26
CA PRO A 98 19.27 10.38 -7.43
C PRO A 98 20.75 10.66 -7.11
N LEU A 99 21.64 9.79 -7.61
CA LEU A 99 23.09 9.92 -7.41
C LEU A 99 23.78 10.64 -8.56
N ILE A 100 23.12 10.76 -9.69
CA ILE A 100 23.60 11.45 -10.88
C ILE A 100 22.62 12.59 -11.22
N ASP A 101 23.17 13.75 -11.50
CA ASP A 101 22.47 14.92 -12.03
C ASP A 101 22.61 14.90 -13.55
N GLY A 102 21.49 14.70 -14.26
CA GLY A 102 21.44 14.53 -15.70
C GLY A 102 20.83 15.73 -16.43
N GLN A 103 21.42 16.08 -17.58
CA GLN A 103 20.88 17.06 -18.49
C GLN A 103 20.53 16.41 -19.83
N GLY A 104 19.28 16.55 -20.27
CA GLY A 104 18.74 15.91 -21.47
C GLY A 104 17.58 14.98 -21.16
N ASN A 105 17.26 14.06 -22.06
CA ASN A 105 16.20 13.08 -21.89
C ASN A 105 16.75 11.76 -21.32
N PHE A 106 16.40 11.47 -20.06
CA PHE A 106 16.74 10.23 -19.35
C PHE A 106 15.55 9.25 -19.24
N GLY A 107 14.58 9.35 -20.14
CA GLY A 107 13.36 8.54 -20.10
C GLY A 107 12.25 9.20 -19.28
N SER A 108 11.10 8.54 -19.23
CA SER A 108 9.92 9.01 -18.50
C SER A 108 9.20 7.87 -17.78
N VAL A 109 8.24 8.21 -16.92
CA VAL A 109 7.34 7.24 -16.27
C VAL A 109 6.45 6.51 -17.29
N ASP A 110 6.30 7.06 -18.51
CA ASP A 110 5.61 6.42 -19.64
C ASP A 110 6.39 5.26 -20.26
N GLY A 111 7.64 5.10 -19.85
CA GLY A 111 8.52 4.05 -20.35
C GLY A 111 9.26 4.46 -21.62
N ASP A 112 9.32 5.75 -21.94
CA ASP A 112 10.18 6.25 -23.00
C ASP A 112 11.63 5.91 -22.71
N ALA A 113 12.36 5.49 -23.75
CA ALA A 113 13.77 5.24 -23.64
C ALA A 113 14.55 6.55 -23.46
N ALA A 114 15.67 6.48 -22.73
CA ALA A 114 16.60 7.59 -22.65
C ALA A 114 17.18 7.90 -24.04
N ALA A 115 17.52 9.18 -24.29
CA ALA A 115 18.22 9.57 -25.50
C ALA A 115 19.61 8.89 -25.55
N ALA A 116 20.16 8.68 -26.74
CA ALA A 116 21.48 8.06 -26.90
C ALA A 116 22.55 8.85 -26.12
N MET A 117 23.54 8.15 -25.54
CA MET A 117 24.56 8.71 -24.63
C MET A 117 25.39 9.87 -25.20
N ARG A 118 25.37 10.06 -26.54
CA ARG A 118 26.02 11.21 -27.19
C ARG A 118 25.23 12.52 -27.05
N TYR A 119 23.95 12.46 -26.71
CA TYR A 119 23.08 13.62 -26.53
C TYR A 119 22.93 14.04 -25.07
N THR A 120 22.99 13.08 -24.15
CA THR A 120 22.86 13.34 -22.70
C THR A 120 24.17 13.78 -22.05
N GLU A 121 24.05 14.57 -21.01
CA GLU A 121 25.17 15.07 -20.21
C GLU A 121 24.92 14.80 -18.73
N ILE A 122 25.98 14.50 -17.99
CA ILE A 122 25.87 14.12 -16.59
C ILE A 122 26.98 14.76 -15.73
N ARG A 123 26.68 14.86 -14.45
CA ARG A 123 27.62 15.10 -13.36
C ARG A 123 27.12 14.41 -12.10
N MET A 124 27.95 14.25 -11.07
CA MET A 124 27.50 13.73 -9.78
C MET A 124 26.45 14.65 -9.17
N ALA A 125 25.42 14.08 -8.55
CA ALA A 125 24.48 14.80 -7.72
C ALA A 125 25.16 15.30 -6.44
N ARG A 126 24.60 16.30 -5.76
CA ARG A 126 25.20 16.88 -4.55
C ARG A 126 25.33 15.85 -3.42
N ILE A 127 24.32 15.01 -3.24
CA ILE A 127 24.31 13.94 -2.22
C ILE A 127 25.43 12.89 -2.45
N THR A 128 25.88 12.69 -3.69
CA THR A 128 26.91 11.70 -4.03
C THR A 128 28.28 12.06 -3.45
N ASN A 129 28.53 13.36 -3.18
CA ASN A 129 29.74 13.77 -2.46
C ASN A 129 29.81 13.14 -1.06
N GLU A 130 28.67 12.95 -0.38
CA GLU A 130 28.65 12.33 0.94
C GLU A 130 28.87 10.80 0.87
N ILE A 131 28.67 10.19 -0.30
CA ILE A 131 28.98 8.77 -0.55
C ILE A 131 30.48 8.56 -0.79
N LEU A 132 31.15 9.52 -1.45
CA LEU A 132 32.57 9.45 -1.82
C LEU A 132 33.48 10.27 -0.90
N ALA A 133 32.92 10.91 0.12
CA ALA A 133 33.69 11.78 1.00
C ALA A 133 34.83 11.03 1.68
N ASP A 134 35.96 11.69 1.76
CA ASP A 134 37.15 11.18 2.43
C ASP A 134 37.79 9.92 1.78
N ILE A 135 37.43 9.53 0.56
CA ILE A 135 38.00 8.35 -0.13
C ILE A 135 39.51 8.46 -0.34
N GLU A 136 40.03 9.69 -0.46
CA GLU A 136 41.45 9.96 -0.63
C GLU A 136 42.27 9.88 0.68
N LYS A 137 41.57 9.65 1.82
CA LYS A 137 42.18 9.59 3.16
C LYS A 137 42.39 8.16 3.66
N GLU A 138 42.62 7.21 2.77
CA GLU A 138 42.87 5.79 3.08
C GLU A 138 41.77 5.15 3.94
N THR A 139 40.53 5.64 3.79
CA THR A 139 39.36 5.21 4.59
C THR A 139 38.85 3.82 4.23
N VAL A 140 39.10 3.38 2.99
CA VAL A 140 38.66 2.10 2.44
C VAL A 140 39.80 1.40 1.70
N ASP A 141 39.65 0.08 1.53
CA ASP A 141 40.59 -0.73 0.78
C ASP A 141 40.36 -0.60 -0.72
N PHE A 142 41.48 -0.63 -1.47
CA PHE A 142 41.50 -0.69 -2.93
C PHE A 142 41.91 -2.08 -3.40
N GLN A 143 41.50 -2.43 -4.61
CA GLN A 143 41.86 -3.65 -5.31
C GLN A 143 42.31 -3.31 -6.74
N PRO A 144 43.14 -4.15 -7.38
CA PRO A 144 43.43 -4.00 -8.80
C PRO A 144 42.15 -4.07 -9.63
N ASN A 145 42.08 -3.31 -10.73
CA ASN A 145 41.06 -3.43 -11.75
C ASN A 145 41.25 -4.74 -12.54
N TYR A 146 40.41 -4.96 -13.58
CA TYR A 146 40.37 -6.22 -14.34
C TYR A 146 41.69 -6.56 -15.08
N ASP A 147 42.49 -5.58 -15.44
CA ASP A 147 43.79 -5.73 -16.16
C ASP A 147 45.00 -5.41 -15.26
N GLU A 148 44.78 -5.19 -13.96
CA GLU A 148 45.81 -4.85 -12.95
C GLU A 148 46.57 -3.55 -13.21
N SER A 149 46.13 -2.74 -14.18
CA SER A 149 46.82 -1.48 -14.52
C SER A 149 46.48 -0.33 -13.59
N LEU A 150 45.30 -0.35 -12.97
CA LEU A 150 44.74 0.66 -12.08
C LEU A 150 44.16 0.04 -10.82
N SER A 151 43.76 0.87 -9.87
CA SER A 151 43.12 0.43 -8.65
C SER A 151 41.71 1.01 -8.56
N GLU A 152 40.77 0.19 -8.07
CA GLU A 152 39.39 0.58 -7.79
C GLU A 152 39.06 0.33 -6.31
N PRO A 153 38.16 1.11 -5.68
CA PRO A 153 37.76 0.87 -4.30
C PRO A 153 36.92 -0.39 -4.17
N LYS A 154 37.20 -1.24 -3.17
CA LYS A 154 36.38 -2.41 -2.84
C LYS A 154 34.96 -2.00 -2.38
N VAL A 155 34.88 -0.89 -1.65
CA VAL A 155 33.69 -0.25 -1.12
C VAL A 155 33.95 1.26 -1.03
N VAL A 156 32.95 2.11 -1.12
CA VAL A 156 33.10 3.56 -0.96
C VAL A 156 32.76 4.00 0.47
N PRO A 157 33.40 5.05 1.02
CA PRO A 157 33.25 5.45 2.43
C PRO A 157 31.96 6.21 2.72
N ALA A 158 30.83 5.65 2.28
CA ALA A 158 29.53 6.29 2.35
C ALA A 158 29.18 6.81 3.76
N LYS A 159 28.84 8.10 3.86
CA LYS A 159 28.37 8.73 5.11
C LYS A 159 26.89 8.50 5.35
N ILE A 160 26.15 8.07 4.33
CA ILE A 160 24.71 7.81 4.37
C ILE A 160 24.42 6.33 4.15
N PRO A 161 23.42 5.75 4.78
CA PRO A 161 22.99 4.36 4.58
C PRO A 161 22.27 4.19 3.25
N ASN A 162 23.01 4.32 2.14
CA ASN A 162 22.48 4.35 0.78
C ASN A 162 21.64 3.12 0.43
N LEU A 163 21.96 1.94 0.97
CA LEU A 163 21.18 0.73 0.77
C LEU A 163 19.72 0.87 1.20
N LEU A 164 19.48 1.56 2.31
CA LEU A 164 18.13 1.78 2.84
C LEU A 164 17.44 2.96 2.17
N ILE A 165 18.13 4.08 1.94
CA ILE A 165 17.48 5.28 1.39
C ILE A 165 17.09 5.13 -0.08
N ASN A 166 17.88 4.43 -0.89
CA ASN A 166 17.60 4.21 -2.32
C ASN A 166 17.10 2.80 -2.64
N GLY A 167 17.25 1.86 -1.70
CA GLY A 167 16.92 0.46 -1.96
C GLY A 167 17.84 -0.21 -2.99
N SER A 168 17.54 -1.44 -3.33
CA SER A 168 18.21 -2.19 -4.40
C SER A 168 17.31 -3.29 -4.94
N ASP A 169 17.35 -3.53 -6.24
CA ASP A 169 16.64 -4.61 -6.92
C ASP A 169 17.63 -5.38 -7.79
N GLY A 170 17.69 -6.71 -7.65
CA GLY A 170 18.63 -7.54 -8.42
C GLY A 170 18.31 -9.02 -8.37
N ILE A 171 18.56 -9.69 -9.49
CA ILE A 171 18.36 -11.13 -9.65
C ILE A 171 19.72 -11.78 -9.83
N ALA A 172 20.06 -12.69 -8.93
CA ALA A 172 21.28 -13.51 -8.99
C ALA A 172 20.92 -14.98 -9.27
N VAL A 173 21.91 -15.86 -9.26
CA VAL A 173 21.71 -17.29 -9.41
C VAL A 173 21.11 -17.87 -8.12
N GLY A 174 19.89 -18.38 -8.18
CA GLY A 174 19.21 -19.01 -7.04
C GLY A 174 18.70 -18.06 -5.97
N MET A 175 18.90 -16.75 -6.09
CA MET A 175 18.44 -15.74 -5.12
C MET A 175 18.18 -14.39 -5.78
N ALA A 176 17.35 -13.57 -5.12
CA ALA A 176 17.06 -12.21 -5.56
C ALA A 176 17.07 -11.26 -4.36
N THR A 177 17.39 -10.01 -4.62
CA THR A 177 17.24 -8.90 -3.65
C THR A 177 16.19 -7.93 -4.16
N LYS A 178 15.35 -7.43 -3.25
CA LYS A 178 14.37 -6.37 -3.52
C LYS A 178 14.16 -5.56 -2.24
N ILE A 179 15.03 -4.58 -2.04
CA ILE A 179 15.05 -3.70 -0.88
C ILE A 179 14.32 -2.42 -1.25
N PRO A 180 13.25 -2.03 -0.55
CA PRO A 180 12.53 -0.80 -0.84
C PRO A 180 13.33 0.44 -0.43
N PRO A 181 13.13 1.60 -1.08
CA PRO A 181 13.69 2.88 -0.66
C PRO A 181 12.96 3.43 0.57
N HIS A 182 13.64 4.30 1.33
CA HIS A 182 13.11 4.91 2.56
C HIS A 182 13.41 6.40 2.62
N ASN A 183 12.70 7.10 3.50
CA ASN A 183 12.96 8.51 3.78
C ASN A 183 14.29 8.70 4.51
N LEU A 184 15.12 9.64 4.02
CA LEU A 184 16.45 9.92 4.57
C LEU A 184 16.38 10.32 6.04
N THR A 185 15.45 11.21 6.39
CA THR A 185 15.29 11.72 7.76
C THR A 185 14.99 10.59 8.73
N GLU A 186 14.05 9.70 8.41
CA GLU A 186 13.66 8.57 9.26
C GLU A 186 14.82 7.58 9.46
N ILE A 187 15.54 7.25 8.38
CA ILE A 187 16.68 6.32 8.45
C ILE A 187 17.84 6.92 9.25
N LEU A 188 18.13 8.22 9.09
CA LEU A 188 19.19 8.88 9.87
C LEU A 188 18.79 8.98 11.36
N ASP A 189 17.53 9.29 11.67
CA ASP A 189 17.04 9.30 13.05
C ASP A 189 17.12 7.93 13.72
N ALA A 190 16.75 6.86 13.00
CA ALA A 190 16.91 5.49 13.49
C ALA A 190 18.38 5.10 13.69
N THR A 191 19.27 5.53 12.78
CA THR A 191 20.71 5.30 12.90
C THR A 191 21.28 6.01 14.13
N VAL A 192 20.89 7.27 14.37
CA VAL A 192 21.29 8.04 15.55
C VAL A 192 20.74 7.41 16.84
N ALA A 193 19.48 6.95 16.84
CA ALA A 193 18.89 6.26 17.98
C ALA A 193 19.65 4.98 18.34
N LEU A 194 20.01 4.17 17.33
CA LEU A 194 20.79 2.95 17.51
C LEU A 194 22.25 3.24 17.96
N LEU A 195 22.86 4.34 17.47
CA LEU A 195 24.17 4.79 17.93
C LEU A 195 24.16 5.19 19.42
N ARG A 196 23.08 5.84 19.89
CA ARG A 196 22.92 6.26 21.29
C ARG A 196 22.58 5.07 22.20
N ASN A 197 21.76 4.17 21.74
CA ASN A 197 21.36 2.97 22.48
C ASN A 197 21.49 1.70 21.60
N PRO A 198 22.64 0.97 21.66
CA PRO A 198 22.85 -0.25 20.89
C PRO A 198 21.85 -1.38 21.19
N GLU A 199 21.26 -1.38 22.41
CA GLU A 199 20.30 -2.39 22.85
C GLU A 199 18.85 -2.05 22.49
N ILE A 200 18.63 -0.98 21.70
CA ILE A 200 17.27 -0.59 21.26
C ILE A 200 16.59 -1.75 20.52
N GLU A 201 15.38 -2.06 20.91
CA GLU A 201 14.58 -3.11 20.28
C GLU A 201 14.16 -2.69 18.86
N ILE A 202 13.99 -3.69 17.98
CA ILE A 202 13.63 -3.42 16.58
C ILE A 202 12.24 -2.77 16.46
N GLU A 203 11.33 -3.07 17.40
CA GLU A 203 9.99 -2.50 17.51
C GLU A 203 10.03 -0.99 17.78
N GLU A 204 11.03 -0.50 18.49
CA GLU A 204 11.22 0.95 18.70
C GLU A 204 11.78 1.62 17.45
N LEU A 205 12.67 0.94 16.72
CA LEU A 205 13.16 1.43 15.43
C LEU A 205 12.03 1.52 14.38
N THR A 206 11.07 0.60 14.40
CA THR A 206 9.91 0.65 13.49
C THR A 206 8.93 1.80 13.80
N LYS A 207 9.00 2.41 14.96
CA LYS A 207 8.26 3.66 15.26
C LYS A 207 8.92 4.88 14.64
N ILE A 208 10.24 4.85 14.45
CA ILE A 208 11.01 5.93 13.80
C ILE A 208 10.96 5.77 12.29
N VAL A 209 11.26 4.56 11.78
CA VAL A 209 11.13 4.22 10.37
C VAL A 209 9.74 3.64 10.14
N THR A 210 8.80 4.50 9.80
CA THR A 210 7.38 4.12 9.72
C THR A 210 7.08 3.17 8.56
N GLY A 211 7.88 3.23 7.48
CA GLY A 211 7.74 2.35 6.32
C GLY A 211 8.59 2.80 5.14
N PRO A 212 8.59 2.06 4.03
CA PRO A 212 9.23 2.47 2.78
C PRO A 212 8.67 3.80 2.27
N ASP A 213 9.49 4.54 1.51
CA ASP A 213 9.15 5.83 0.92
C ASP A 213 9.55 5.83 -0.56
N PHE A 214 8.58 5.59 -1.43
CA PHE A 214 8.81 5.44 -2.86
C PHE A 214 8.90 6.79 -3.58
N PRO A 215 9.76 6.91 -4.61
CA PRO A 215 9.92 8.17 -5.36
C PRO A 215 8.65 8.62 -6.06
N THR A 216 7.77 7.68 -6.46
CA THR A 216 6.50 7.96 -7.15
C THR A 216 5.32 8.25 -6.21
N GLY A 217 5.53 8.26 -4.88
CA GLY A 217 4.49 8.51 -3.88
C GLY A 217 3.51 7.34 -3.74
N GLY A 218 2.21 7.63 -3.75
CA GLY A 218 1.13 6.66 -3.59
C GLY A 218 0.90 6.24 -2.14
N PHE A 219 0.16 5.14 -1.98
CA PHE A 219 -0.20 4.59 -0.67
C PHE A 219 0.45 3.22 -0.44
N ILE A 220 0.82 2.94 0.81
CA ILE A 220 1.10 1.57 1.30
C ILE A 220 -0.03 1.19 2.26
N TYR A 221 -0.65 0.04 2.01
CA TYR A 221 -1.69 -0.53 2.87
C TYR A 221 -1.13 -1.64 3.75
N GLY A 222 -1.48 -1.59 5.04
CA GLY A 222 -1.09 -2.60 6.02
C GLY A 222 0.20 -2.24 6.78
N ARG A 223 0.08 -1.70 8.00
CA ARG A 223 1.21 -1.36 8.86
C ARG A 223 1.87 -2.60 9.46
N GLU A 224 1.09 -3.65 9.74
CA GLU A 224 1.62 -4.91 10.29
C GLU A 224 2.50 -5.66 9.27
N GLU A 225 2.17 -5.60 7.98
CA GLU A 225 2.98 -6.18 6.90
C GLU A 225 4.33 -5.47 6.77
N ILE A 226 4.36 -4.13 6.95
CA ILE A 226 5.60 -3.36 7.02
C ILE A 226 6.43 -3.82 8.21
N ARG A 227 5.83 -3.90 9.40
CA ARG A 227 6.50 -4.32 10.62
C ARG A 227 7.06 -5.74 10.51
N SER A 228 6.28 -6.69 10.03
CA SER A 228 6.73 -8.06 9.79
C SER A 228 7.90 -8.10 8.82
N SER A 229 7.86 -7.31 7.74
CA SER A 229 8.95 -7.25 6.75
C SER A 229 10.24 -6.70 7.34
N TYR A 230 10.18 -5.77 8.30
CA TYR A 230 11.34 -5.25 9.00
C TYR A 230 11.93 -6.22 10.02
N LEU A 231 11.08 -7.03 10.67
CA LEU A 231 11.50 -8.06 11.62
C LEU A 231 12.17 -9.24 10.92
N GLU A 232 11.59 -9.72 9.83
CA GLU A 232 12.03 -10.95 9.14
C GLU A 232 12.99 -10.70 7.96
N GLY A 233 13.07 -9.45 7.48
CA GLY A 233 13.81 -9.12 6.26
C GLY A 233 13.12 -9.60 4.97
N ARG A 234 11.88 -10.08 5.07
CA ARG A 234 11.03 -10.51 3.95
C ARG A 234 9.58 -10.16 4.22
N GLY A 235 8.83 -9.83 3.16
CA GLY A 235 7.41 -9.54 3.27
C GLY A 235 6.79 -9.16 1.95
N VAL A 236 5.48 -8.88 1.94
CA VAL A 236 4.76 -8.41 0.76
C VAL A 236 3.95 -7.20 1.15
N LEU A 237 4.24 -6.06 0.54
CA LEU A 237 3.55 -4.80 0.76
C LEU A 237 2.53 -4.56 -0.34
N GLN A 238 1.36 -4.01 -0.01
CA GLN A 238 0.36 -3.60 -0.99
C GLN A 238 0.52 -2.11 -1.29
N LEU A 239 0.78 -1.79 -2.55
CA LEU A 239 0.92 -0.42 -3.04
C LEU A 239 -0.33 -0.04 -3.82
N ARG A 240 -0.83 1.19 -3.63
CA ARG A 240 -1.94 1.77 -4.40
C ARG A 240 -1.59 3.13 -4.98
N ALA A 241 -2.15 3.39 -6.15
CA ALA A 241 -2.17 4.71 -6.78
C ALA A 241 -2.93 5.72 -5.90
N ARG A 242 -2.48 6.98 -5.90
CA ARG A 242 -3.27 8.08 -5.34
C ARG A 242 -4.30 8.53 -6.38
N ALA A 243 -5.57 8.31 -6.08
CA ALA A 243 -6.66 8.70 -6.94
C ALA A 243 -7.77 9.39 -6.11
N GLY A 244 -8.32 10.46 -6.65
CA GLY A 244 -9.44 11.21 -6.08
C GLY A 244 -10.63 11.24 -7.02
N ILE A 245 -11.82 11.54 -6.49
CA ILE A 245 -13.03 11.76 -7.27
C ILE A 245 -13.23 13.26 -7.34
N ASP A 246 -13.17 13.81 -8.57
CA ASP A 246 -13.34 15.23 -8.87
C ASP A 246 -14.52 15.45 -9.82
N ARG A 247 -15.10 16.65 -9.79
CA ARG A 247 -16.08 17.07 -10.79
C ARG A 247 -15.42 17.87 -11.91
N ILE A 248 -15.62 17.43 -13.13
CA ILE A 248 -15.03 18.05 -14.34
C ILE A 248 -16.14 18.57 -15.24
N GLY A 249 -15.93 19.76 -15.81
CA GLY A 249 -16.90 20.43 -16.68
C GLY A 249 -17.37 21.77 -16.15
N ARG A 250 -18.35 22.39 -16.80
CA ARG A 250 -18.94 23.66 -16.35
C ARG A 250 -20.48 23.59 -16.47
N GLY A 251 -21.17 23.92 -15.39
CA GLY A 251 -22.63 24.00 -15.36
C GLY A 251 -23.29 22.64 -15.63
N THR A 252 -24.27 22.61 -16.56
CA THR A 252 -25.06 21.37 -16.88
C THR A 252 -24.24 20.24 -17.49
N GLN A 253 -22.97 20.44 -17.80
CA GLN A 253 -22.06 19.44 -18.36
C GLN A 253 -21.07 18.89 -17.31
N GLU A 254 -21.24 19.22 -16.03
CA GLU A 254 -20.45 18.62 -14.97
C GLU A 254 -20.64 17.10 -14.92
N ARG A 255 -19.51 16.40 -14.78
CA ARG A 255 -19.44 14.94 -14.64
C ARG A 255 -18.43 14.59 -13.56
N ASP A 256 -18.69 13.50 -12.86
CA ASP A 256 -17.70 12.92 -11.97
C ASP A 256 -16.58 12.29 -12.78
N ALA A 257 -15.36 12.45 -12.30
CA ALA A 257 -14.17 11.85 -12.89
C ALA A 257 -13.24 11.34 -11.79
N ILE A 258 -12.58 10.23 -12.05
CA ILE A 258 -11.50 9.72 -11.21
C ILE A 258 -10.20 10.32 -11.74
N VAL A 259 -9.50 11.07 -10.89
CA VAL A 259 -8.22 11.71 -11.21
C VAL A 259 -7.11 10.97 -10.47
N ILE A 260 -6.17 10.39 -11.23
CA ILE A 260 -5.02 9.67 -10.70
C ILE A 260 -3.82 10.60 -10.76
N THR A 261 -3.23 10.91 -9.60
CA THR A 261 -2.09 11.83 -9.46
C THR A 261 -0.76 11.14 -9.17
N GLU A 262 -0.79 9.92 -8.63
CA GLU A 262 0.40 9.11 -8.34
C GLU A 262 0.12 7.65 -8.65
N ILE A 263 1.12 6.91 -9.15
CA ILE A 263 1.02 5.48 -9.48
C ILE A 263 2.00 4.67 -8.62
N PRO A 264 1.74 3.37 -8.40
CA PRO A 264 2.64 2.52 -7.65
C PRO A 264 4.04 2.47 -8.26
N PHE A 265 5.06 2.31 -7.41
CA PHE A 265 6.46 2.24 -7.81
C PHE A 265 6.72 1.15 -8.86
N GLN A 266 7.54 1.46 -9.87
CA GLN A 266 7.88 0.59 -11.00
C GLN A 266 6.72 0.26 -11.96
N ILE A 267 5.58 0.95 -11.87
CA ILE A 267 4.50 0.82 -12.85
C ILE A 267 4.71 1.81 -14.00
N ASN A 268 4.55 1.33 -15.23
CA ASN A 268 4.58 2.14 -16.43
C ASN A 268 3.21 2.79 -16.66
N LYS A 269 3.17 4.14 -16.76
CA LYS A 269 1.94 4.92 -16.91
C LYS A 269 1.21 4.62 -18.21
N ALA A 270 1.90 4.57 -19.33
CA ALA A 270 1.30 4.31 -20.65
C ALA A 270 0.63 2.92 -20.69
N ARG A 271 1.33 1.87 -20.20
CA ARG A 271 0.75 0.52 -20.09
C ARG A 271 -0.44 0.43 -19.13
N LEU A 272 -0.44 1.23 -18.06
CA LEU A 272 -1.59 1.32 -17.16
C LEU A 272 -2.80 1.90 -17.90
N ILE A 273 -2.63 2.98 -18.66
CA ILE A 273 -3.69 3.61 -19.46
C ILE A 273 -4.21 2.63 -20.53
N GLU A 274 -3.31 1.96 -21.27
CA GLU A 274 -3.66 0.91 -22.22
C GLU A 274 -4.49 -0.20 -21.57
N ARG A 275 -4.07 -0.68 -20.39
CA ARG A 275 -4.79 -1.73 -19.66
C ARG A 275 -6.18 -1.29 -19.24
N ILE A 276 -6.36 -0.05 -18.80
CA ILE A 276 -7.68 0.52 -18.49
C ILE A 276 -8.55 0.54 -19.75
N ALA A 277 -8.02 1.02 -20.88
CA ALA A 277 -8.74 1.06 -22.15
C ALA A 277 -9.16 -0.35 -22.64
N GLU A 278 -8.30 -1.36 -22.52
CA GLU A 278 -8.64 -2.76 -22.80
C GLU A 278 -9.84 -3.24 -21.97
N LEU A 279 -9.82 -3.01 -20.66
CA LEU A 279 -10.89 -3.44 -19.75
C LEU A 279 -12.24 -2.74 -20.04
N ILE A 280 -12.20 -1.49 -20.53
CA ILE A 280 -13.39 -0.77 -21.01
C ILE A 280 -13.93 -1.44 -22.28
N ASN A 281 -13.08 -1.74 -23.24
CA ASN A 281 -13.46 -2.40 -24.50
C ASN A 281 -13.99 -3.83 -24.27
N GLU A 282 -13.41 -4.56 -23.33
CA GLU A 282 -13.85 -5.90 -22.88
C GLU A 282 -15.13 -5.87 -22.05
N LYS A 283 -15.67 -4.68 -21.73
CA LYS A 283 -16.83 -4.46 -20.84
C LYS A 283 -16.67 -5.05 -19.44
N LYS A 284 -15.43 -5.21 -18.96
CA LYS A 284 -15.14 -5.63 -17.58
C LYS A 284 -15.27 -4.48 -16.59
N ILE A 285 -15.04 -3.24 -17.06
CA ILE A 285 -15.30 -2.01 -16.31
C ILE A 285 -16.29 -1.18 -17.14
N GLU A 286 -17.49 -1.04 -16.61
CA GLU A 286 -18.55 -0.20 -17.16
C GLU A 286 -18.60 1.13 -16.41
N GLY A 287 -19.29 2.13 -16.96
CA GLY A 287 -19.48 3.44 -16.31
C GLY A 287 -18.39 4.47 -16.66
N ILE A 288 -17.40 4.14 -17.48
CA ILE A 288 -16.40 5.10 -17.98
C ILE A 288 -16.88 5.67 -19.33
N SER A 289 -16.79 7.01 -19.50
CA SER A 289 -17.12 7.70 -20.75
C SER A 289 -15.89 8.10 -21.56
N ASP A 290 -14.79 8.49 -20.90
CA ASP A 290 -13.55 8.91 -21.55
C ASP A 290 -12.33 8.66 -20.67
N LEU A 291 -11.15 8.52 -21.28
CA LEU A 291 -9.87 8.29 -20.60
C LEU A 291 -8.81 9.17 -21.25
N ARG A 292 -8.22 10.09 -20.49
CA ARG A 292 -7.22 11.04 -20.97
C ARG A 292 -6.00 11.08 -20.06
N ASP A 293 -4.84 11.30 -20.66
CA ASP A 293 -3.61 11.68 -19.97
C ASP A 293 -3.42 13.20 -20.09
N GLU A 294 -3.52 13.89 -18.97
CA GLU A 294 -3.34 15.34 -18.85
C GLU A 294 -2.04 15.67 -18.08
N SER A 295 -1.13 14.70 -17.97
CA SER A 295 0.15 14.88 -17.27
C SER A 295 1.00 15.95 -17.96
N ASP A 296 1.58 16.86 -17.17
CA ASP A 296 2.43 17.94 -17.63
C ASP A 296 3.64 18.14 -16.70
N ARG A 297 4.34 19.28 -16.84
CA ARG A 297 5.51 19.63 -16.00
C ARG A 297 5.15 19.88 -14.53
N THR A 298 3.88 20.06 -14.20
CA THR A 298 3.41 20.30 -12.83
C THR A 298 3.14 18.97 -12.09
N GLY A 299 2.97 17.87 -12.82
CA GLY A 299 2.76 16.57 -12.24
C GLY A 299 1.98 15.59 -13.12
N MET A 300 1.81 14.39 -12.60
CA MET A 300 1.02 13.33 -13.23
C MET A 300 -0.48 13.61 -13.02
N ARG A 301 -1.27 13.49 -14.10
CA ARG A 301 -2.72 13.63 -14.06
C ARG A 301 -3.36 12.74 -15.12
N ILE A 302 -3.87 11.58 -14.72
CA ILE A 302 -4.68 10.70 -15.58
C ILE A 302 -6.13 10.93 -15.19
N VAL A 303 -6.98 11.25 -16.15
CA VAL A 303 -8.40 11.56 -15.94
C VAL A 303 -9.26 10.48 -16.57
N VAL A 304 -10.09 9.84 -15.73
CA VAL A 304 -11.08 8.85 -16.11
C VAL A 304 -12.46 9.47 -15.93
N GLU A 305 -13.08 9.98 -17.02
CA GLU A 305 -14.42 10.55 -16.97
C GLU A 305 -15.49 9.47 -16.83
N LEU A 306 -16.45 9.69 -15.95
CA LEU A 306 -17.53 8.75 -15.69
C LEU A 306 -18.81 9.11 -16.46
N LYS A 307 -19.63 8.11 -16.71
CA LYS A 307 -21.02 8.30 -17.18
C LYS A 307 -21.87 8.82 -16.03
N ARG A 308 -23.00 9.49 -16.35
CA ARG A 308 -23.88 10.11 -15.34
C ARG A 308 -24.51 9.13 -14.36
N ASP A 309 -24.68 7.89 -14.78
CA ASP A 309 -25.28 6.77 -14.05
C ASP A 309 -24.26 5.89 -13.33
N ALA A 310 -22.99 6.22 -13.41
CA ALA A 310 -21.92 5.44 -12.78
C ALA A 310 -21.70 5.86 -11.33
N VAL A 311 -21.49 4.88 -10.47
CA VAL A 311 -21.06 5.10 -9.07
C VAL A 311 -19.53 5.21 -9.02
N PRO A 312 -18.96 6.39 -8.74
CA PRO A 312 -17.51 6.62 -8.84
C PRO A 312 -16.67 5.67 -8.00
N GLN A 313 -17.10 5.38 -6.76
CA GLN A 313 -16.39 4.49 -5.85
C GLN A 313 -16.30 3.05 -6.39
N VAL A 314 -17.38 2.55 -6.99
CA VAL A 314 -17.40 1.20 -7.58
C VAL A 314 -16.46 1.09 -8.76
N VAL A 315 -16.40 2.13 -9.61
CA VAL A 315 -15.47 2.16 -10.74
C VAL A 315 -14.02 2.23 -10.24
N LEU A 316 -13.74 3.07 -9.24
CA LEU A 316 -12.42 3.19 -8.61
C LEU A 316 -11.98 1.84 -8.00
N ASN A 317 -12.84 1.16 -7.28
CA ASN A 317 -12.56 -0.15 -6.70
C ASN A 317 -12.27 -1.22 -7.77
N LYS A 318 -13.02 -1.20 -8.88
CA LYS A 318 -12.74 -2.06 -10.04
C LYS A 318 -11.39 -1.76 -10.69
N LEU A 319 -11.03 -0.47 -10.81
CA LEU A 319 -9.71 -0.06 -11.30
C LEU A 319 -8.60 -0.59 -10.41
N TYR A 320 -8.69 -0.48 -9.09
CA TYR A 320 -7.72 -1.06 -8.16
C TYR A 320 -7.60 -2.58 -8.30
N LYS A 321 -8.72 -3.31 -8.42
CA LYS A 321 -8.72 -4.78 -8.49
C LYS A 321 -8.23 -5.35 -9.81
N LEU A 322 -8.52 -4.68 -10.94
CA LEU A 322 -8.31 -5.22 -12.28
C LEU A 322 -7.10 -4.63 -13.01
N THR A 323 -6.45 -3.61 -12.41
CA THR A 323 -5.33 -2.92 -13.04
C THR A 323 -4.14 -2.79 -12.08
N PRO A 324 -2.94 -2.46 -12.58
CA PRO A 324 -1.77 -2.15 -11.74
C PRO A 324 -1.89 -0.87 -10.89
N MET A 325 -3.05 -0.20 -10.82
CA MET A 325 -3.31 0.85 -9.83
C MET A 325 -3.18 0.32 -8.39
N GLN A 326 -3.35 -0.97 -8.19
CA GLN A 326 -2.93 -1.68 -6.98
C GLN A 326 -1.95 -2.78 -7.39
N SER A 327 -0.79 -2.84 -6.73
CA SER A 327 0.25 -3.83 -6.98
C SER A 327 0.90 -4.29 -5.69
N SER A 328 1.50 -5.47 -5.70
CA SER A 328 2.27 -5.98 -4.57
C SER A 328 3.76 -5.73 -4.77
N PHE A 329 4.45 -5.32 -3.70
CA PHE A 329 5.90 -5.19 -3.64
C PHE A 329 6.46 -6.25 -2.68
N GLY A 330 7.16 -7.26 -3.23
CA GLY A 330 7.82 -8.28 -2.40
C GLY A 330 9.13 -7.74 -1.83
N VAL A 331 9.23 -7.65 -0.52
CA VAL A 331 10.47 -7.24 0.18
C VAL A 331 11.37 -8.44 0.37
N ILE A 332 12.64 -8.32 -0.02
CA ILE A 332 13.71 -9.29 0.23
C ILE A 332 14.99 -8.50 0.53
N ASN A 333 15.32 -8.35 1.79
CA ASN A 333 16.48 -7.57 2.25
C ASN A 333 17.76 -8.42 2.19
N LEU A 334 18.12 -8.85 1.00
CA LEU A 334 19.31 -9.65 0.74
C LEU A 334 20.48 -8.74 0.31
N ALA A 335 21.57 -8.76 1.04
CA ALA A 335 22.79 -7.98 0.74
C ALA A 335 24.06 -8.81 1.03
N ILE A 336 25.20 -8.34 0.50
CA ILE A 336 26.51 -8.94 0.78
C ILE A 336 27.04 -8.39 2.10
N VAL A 337 27.31 -9.30 3.04
CA VAL A 337 27.94 -9.02 4.33
C VAL A 337 29.22 -9.85 4.43
N ASN A 338 30.38 -9.20 4.51
CA ASN A 338 31.69 -9.87 4.59
C ASN A 338 31.88 -10.94 3.50
N GLY A 339 31.48 -10.62 2.25
CA GLY A 339 31.61 -11.51 1.10
C GLY A 339 30.56 -12.64 1.02
N GLN A 340 29.56 -12.66 1.88
CA GLN A 340 28.48 -13.66 1.86
C GLN A 340 27.10 -13.00 1.70
N PRO A 341 26.20 -13.58 0.89
CA PRO A 341 24.81 -13.10 0.80
C PRO A 341 24.04 -13.47 2.08
N ARG A 342 23.40 -12.49 2.71
CA ARG A 342 22.55 -12.67 3.90
C ARG A 342 21.27 -11.89 3.79
N VAL A 343 20.17 -12.47 4.28
CA VAL A 343 18.92 -11.74 4.50
C VAL A 343 19.02 -11.07 5.86
N LEU A 344 18.77 -9.77 5.90
CA LEU A 344 18.95 -8.92 7.06
C LEU A 344 17.63 -8.26 7.47
N ASN A 345 17.40 -8.13 8.76
CA ASN A 345 16.35 -7.29 9.29
C ASN A 345 16.80 -5.80 9.33
N LEU A 346 15.86 -4.88 9.63
CA LEU A 346 16.17 -3.45 9.64
C LEU A 346 17.31 -3.09 10.61
N LYS A 347 17.28 -3.63 11.84
CA LYS A 347 18.31 -3.36 12.85
C LYS A 347 19.69 -3.83 12.39
N GLN A 348 19.79 -5.05 11.84
CA GLN A 348 21.05 -5.61 11.34
C GLN A 348 21.64 -4.79 10.18
N MET A 349 20.79 -4.25 9.29
CA MET A 349 21.26 -3.38 8.21
C MET A 349 21.88 -2.08 8.76
N LEU A 350 21.23 -1.47 9.75
CA LEU A 350 21.75 -0.28 10.42
C LEU A 350 23.01 -0.56 11.23
N GLU A 351 23.10 -1.70 11.91
CA GLU A 351 24.29 -2.15 12.65
C GLU A 351 25.50 -2.31 11.72
N CYS A 352 25.33 -3.00 10.59
CA CYS A 352 26.39 -3.16 9.59
C CYS A 352 26.87 -1.81 9.05
N PHE A 353 25.97 -0.87 8.80
CA PHE A 353 26.31 0.48 8.38
C PHE A 353 27.08 1.24 9.47
N ILE A 354 26.62 1.20 10.72
CA ILE A 354 27.29 1.86 11.86
C ILE A 354 28.71 1.31 12.08
N GLU A 355 28.86 0.00 12.05
CA GLU A 355 30.17 -0.65 12.19
C GLU A 355 31.12 -0.19 11.10
N PHE A 356 30.67 -0.22 9.85
CA PHE A 356 31.45 0.30 8.73
C PHE A 356 31.75 1.79 8.89
N ARG A 357 30.82 2.60 9.34
CA ARG A 357 31.05 4.05 9.54
C ARG A 357 32.07 4.31 10.63
N ARG A 358 32.07 3.52 11.71
CA ARG A 358 33.13 3.58 12.76
C ARG A 358 34.51 3.30 12.18
N GLU A 359 34.63 2.28 11.34
CA GLU A 359 35.90 1.96 10.68
C GLU A 359 36.38 3.11 9.79
N VAL A 360 35.51 3.65 8.96
CA VAL A 360 35.81 4.78 8.06
C VAL A 360 36.26 6.00 8.84
N VAL A 361 35.58 6.39 9.91
CA VAL A 361 35.94 7.56 10.72
C VAL A 361 37.27 7.32 11.47
N ARG A 362 37.50 6.10 11.98
CA ARG A 362 38.75 5.73 12.62
C ARG A 362 39.94 5.87 11.65
N ARG A 363 39.85 5.25 10.47
CA ARG A 363 40.90 5.31 9.44
C ARG A 363 41.13 6.74 8.96
N ARG A 364 40.08 7.53 8.76
CA ARG A 364 40.19 8.96 8.44
C ARG A 364 40.95 9.72 9.51
N THR A 365 40.60 9.53 10.77
CA THR A 365 41.20 10.20 11.91
C THR A 365 42.69 9.80 12.07
N GLU A 366 43.00 8.53 11.87
CA GLU A 366 44.40 8.03 11.85
C GLU A 366 45.21 8.69 10.73
N TYR A 367 44.66 8.80 9.53
CA TYR A 367 45.31 9.50 8.40
C TYR A 367 45.53 10.97 8.71
N GLU A 368 44.51 11.66 9.19
CA GLU A 368 44.60 13.09 9.55
C GLU A 368 45.59 13.31 10.70
N LEU A 369 45.59 12.44 11.70
CA LEU A 369 46.57 12.51 12.81
C LEU A 369 47.99 12.31 12.32
N ARG A 370 48.24 11.33 11.46
CA ARG A 370 49.53 11.08 10.84
C ARG A 370 50.02 12.32 10.05
N LYS A 371 49.14 12.95 9.25
CA LYS A 371 49.44 14.18 8.51
C LYS A 371 49.67 15.38 9.44
N ALA A 372 48.84 15.53 10.48
CA ALA A 372 48.97 16.59 11.46
C ALA A 372 50.32 16.47 12.26
N LYS A 373 50.65 15.26 12.72
CA LYS A 373 51.93 14.99 13.39
C LYS A 373 53.13 15.28 12.48
N ALA A 374 53.08 14.86 11.22
CA ALA A 374 54.14 15.17 10.26
C ALA A 374 54.28 16.69 10.01
N ARG A 375 53.18 17.42 9.94
CA ARG A 375 53.18 18.87 9.79
C ARG A 375 53.65 19.59 11.06
N ALA A 376 53.17 19.13 12.23
CA ALA A 376 53.62 19.66 13.53
C ALA A 376 55.15 19.51 13.71
N HIS A 377 55.70 18.34 13.32
CA HIS A 377 57.14 18.09 13.38
C HIS A 377 57.94 19.08 12.53
N ILE A 378 57.44 19.40 11.30
CA ILE A 378 58.08 20.42 10.47
C ILE A 378 57.99 21.82 11.12
N LEU A 379 56.82 22.20 11.61
CA LEU A 379 56.60 23.51 12.22
C LEU A 379 57.38 23.69 13.51
N GLU A 380 57.51 22.65 14.33
CA GLU A 380 58.38 22.64 15.53
C GLU A 380 59.81 22.97 15.15
N GLY A 381 60.32 22.29 14.09
CA GLY A 381 61.66 22.60 13.58
C GLY A 381 61.83 24.03 13.09
N LEU A 382 60.80 24.54 12.37
CA LEU A 382 60.82 25.94 11.88
C LEU A 382 60.73 26.95 13.02
N THR A 383 59.95 26.71 14.07
CA THR A 383 59.85 27.58 15.25
C THR A 383 61.20 27.62 15.99
N LYS A 384 61.80 26.46 16.25
CA LYS A 384 63.12 26.36 16.84
C LYS A 384 64.23 27.07 15.99
N ALA A 385 64.12 26.95 14.66
CA ALA A 385 64.99 27.61 13.71
C ALA A 385 64.81 29.14 13.70
N ILE A 386 63.60 29.61 13.85
CA ILE A 386 63.27 31.03 13.93
C ILE A 386 63.87 31.66 15.23
N ASP A 387 63.73 30.95 16.34
CA ASP A 387 64.27 31.38 17.63
C ASP A 387 65.81 31.47 17.60
N ALA A 388 66.46 30.63 16.81
CA ALA A 388 67.91 30.58 16.62
C ALA A 388 68.36 31.14 15.24
N LEU A 389 67.61 32.08 14.66
CA LEU A 389 67.69 32.51 13.26
C LEU A 389 69.10 32.99 12.87
N ASP A 390 69.66 33.92 13.63
CA ASP A 390 71.04 34.49 13.34
C ASP A 390 72.11 33.41 13.32
N PHE A 391 71.97 32.45 14.21
CA PHE A 391 72.83 31.28 14.30
C PHE A 391 72.68 30.40 13.03
N ILE A 392 71.50 30.03 12.64
CA ILE A 392 71.21 29.14 11.47
C ILE A 392 71.65 29.86 10.17
N VAL A 393 71.31 31.14 9.98
CA VAL A 393 71.71 31.90 8.81
C VAL A 393 73.20 31.96 8.69
N THR A 394 73.92 32.16 9.82
CA THR A 394 75.38 32.20 9.84
C THR A 394 75.96 30.83 9.47
N LEU A 395 75.40 29.76 9.95
CA LEU A 395 75.78 28.40 9.63
C LEU A 395 75.59 28.09 8.14
N ILE A 396 74.42 28.35 7.57
CA ILE A 396 74.15 28.14 6.15
C ILE A 396 75.07 28.98 5.24
N ARG A 397 75.33 30.20 5.59
CA ARG A 397 76.22 31.05 4.81
C ARG A 397 77.71 30.60 4.79
N ASN A 398 78.11 29.78 5.78
CA ASN A 398 79.47 29.26 5.87
C ASN A 398 79.59 27.83 5.29
N SER A 399 78.46 27.15 4.99
CA SER A 399 78.46 25.84 4.32
C SER A 399 78.89 25.99 2.84
N ARG A 400 79.56 24.97 2.29
CA ARG A 400 79.99 24.90 0.88
C ARG A 400 78.93 24.35 -0.07
N SER A 401 78.03 23.56 0.45
CA SER A 401 76.93 22.97 -0.31
C SER A 401 75.68 22.84 0.55
N VAL A 402 74.53 22.59 -0.09
CA VAL A 402 73.26 22.37 0.59
C VAL A 402 73.33 21.10 1.43
N ASP A 403 74.04 20.07 0.98
CA ASP A 403 74.26 18.81 1.72
C ASP A 403 75.14 18.99 2.99
N GLU A 404 76.14 19.82 2.91
CA GLU A 404 76.91 20.18 4.06
C GLU A 404 76.08 20.96 5.10
N ALA A 405 75.30 21.92 4.66
CA ALA A 405 74.32 22.65 5.52
C ALA A 405 73.39 21.71 6.21
N ARG A 406 72.82 20.71 5.46
CA ARG A 406 71.93 19.70 5.99
C ARG A 406 72.57 18.85 7.06
N GLN A 407 73.86 18.34 6.83
CA GLN A 407 74.58 17.57 7.78
C GLN A 407 74.85 18.37 9.06
N TRP A 408 75.16 19.68 8.91
CA TRP A 408 75.38 20.52 10.09
C TRP A 408 74.06 20.75 10.88
N LEU A 409 72.91 20.97 10.19
CA LEU A 409 71.63 21.12 10.84
C LEU A 409 71.15 19.83 11.52
N THR A 410 71.50 18.65 11.01
CA THR A 410 71.18 17.35 11.61
C THR A 410 72.11 16.88 12.70
N GLY A 411 73.17 17.67 13.01
CA GLY A 411 74.20 17.31 14.01
C GLY A 411 75.30 16.35 13.53
N GLN A 412 75.25 15.94 12.25
CA GLN A 412 76.27 15.11 11.59
C GLN A 412 77.46 15.93 11.18
N MET A 413 78.20 16.55 12.14
CA MET A 413 79.16 17.59 11.91
C MET A 413 80.57 17.07 11.65
N THR A 414 80.77 16.00 10.92
CA THR A 414 82.07 15.40 10.64
C THR A 414 83.01 16.34 9.91
N THR A 415 82.49 17.29 9.13
CA THR A 415 83.26 18.24 8.34
C THR A 415 83.49 19.57 9.05
N MET A 416 82.81 19.91 10.13
CA MET A 416 82.99 21.18 10.84
C MET A 416 84.38 21.37 11.51
N SER A 417 84.99 20.29 11.88
CA SER A 417 86.41 20.32 12.42
C SER A 417 87.44 20.68 11.36
N GLU A 418 87.15 20.58 10.06
CA GLU A 418 88.00 20.85 8.92
C GLU A 418 87.87 22.29 8.39
N VAL A 419 87.01 23.10 8.95
CA VAL A 419 86.73 24.47 8.51
C VAL A 419 87.87 25.39 8.91
N LYS A 420 88.57 25.92 7.92
CA LYS A 420 89.77 26.81 8.13
C LYS A 420 89.36 28.28 8.26
N THR A 421 88.16 28.68 7.81
CA THR A 421 87.70 30.08 7.88
C THR A 421 86.23 30.10 8.16
N TRP A 422 85.75 31.01 9.05
CA TRP A 422 84.40 31.20 9.39
C TRP A 422 83.97 32.69 9.33
N LYS A 423 83.04 33.05 8.47
CA LYS A 423 82.49 34.40 8.36
C LYS A 423 81.65 34.74 9.57
N GLY A 424 82.09 35.84 10.31
CA GLY A 424 81.37 36.28 11.52
C GLY A 424 81.89 35.64 12.84
N ALA A 425 83.01 34.94 12.81
CA ALA A 425 83.67 34.55 14.05
C ALA A 425 84.23 35.79 14.81
N PRO A 426 84.01 35.88 16.14
CA PRO A 426 84.56 36.98 16.93
C PRO A 426 86.11 37.02 16.84
N SER A 427 86.66 38.19 16.71
CA SER A 427 88.10 38.40 16.54
C SER A 427 88.93 38.07 17.80
N ASP A 428 88.31 38.01 18.95
CA ASP A 428 88.88 37.75 20.27
C ASP A 428 88.79 36.27 20.72
N THR A 429 88.16 35.38 19.93
CA THR A 429 87.97 33.98 20.23
C THR A 429 88.66 33.07 19.20
N PRO A 430 89.58 32.12 19.62
CA PRO A 430 90.13 31.16 18.68
C PRO A 430 89.05 30.38 17.90
N LEU A 431 89.21 30.29 16.56
CA LEU A 431 88.21 29.67 15.67
C LEU A 431 87.79 28.27 16.10
N LYS A 432 88.75 27.47 16.56
CA LYS A 432 88.52 26.11 17.05
C LYS A 432 87.50 26.07 18.26
N THR A 433 87.70 27.04 19.20
CA THR A 433 86.88 27.22 20.39
C THR A 433 85.47 27.69 20.00
N TYR A 434 85.39 28.62 19.01
CA TYR A 434 84.13 29.12 18.47
C TYR A 434 83.30 28.00 17.75
N LEU A 435 83.97 27.22 16.88
CA LEU A 435 83.39 26.09 16.21
C LEU A 435 82.86 24.99 17.17
N GLY A 436 83.66 24.75 18.26
CA GLY A 436 83.22 23.81 19.32
C GLY A 436 81.96 24.31 20.08
N LYS A 437 81.80 25.62 20.29
CA LYS A 437 80.51 26.16 20.85
C LYS A 437 79.37 26.07 19.87
N LEU A 438 79.62 26.32 18.59
CA LEU A 438 78.64 26.10 17.57
C LEU A 438 78.14 24.67 17.46
N GLN A 439 79.07 23.72 17.50
CA GLN A 439 78.82 22.30 17.50
C GLN A 439 77.88 21.90 18.67
N LYS A 440 78.25 22.32 19.90
CA LYS A 440 77.43 22.09 21.09
C LYS A 440 76.03 22.73 20.96
N GLY A 441 75.91 23.93 20.35
CA GLY A 441 74.66 24.59 20.11
C GLY A 441 73.75 23.77 19.11
N MET A 442 74.38 23.22 18.05
CA MET A 442 73.65 22.41 17.08
C MET A 442 73.22 21.03 17.63
N GLU A 443 74.10 20.40 18.46
CA GLU A 443 73.81 19.16 19.17
C GLU A 443 72.58 19.36 20.10
N GLN A 444 72.42 20.57 20.66
CA GLN A 444 71.21 20.93 21.46
C GLN A 444 69.97 21.18 20.61
N LEU A 445 70.14 21.71 19.39
CA LEU A 445 68.98 21.94 18.48
C LEU A 445 68.55 20.69 17.71
N ALA A 446 69.49 19.79 17.33
CA ALA A 446 69.36 18.48 16.71
C ALA A 446 68.09 18.33 15.82
N PHE A 447 68.12 18.94 14.65
CA PHE A 447 66.98 18.84 13.68
C PHE A 447 66.99 17.49 12.97
N SER A 448 65.80 16.97 12.67
CA SER A 448 65.65 15.81 11.77
C SER A 448 65.94 16.20 10.30
N GLU A 449 66.22 15.22 9.45
CA GLU A 449 66.45 15.48 8.01
C GLU A 449 65.34 16.25 7.36
N ILE A 450 64.07 15.90 7.70
CA ILE A 450 62.87 16.56 7.19
C ILE A 450 62.77 18.00 7.68
N GLN A 451 63.09 18.27 8.94
CA GLN A 451 63.14 19.61 9.51
C GLN A 451 64.26 20.44 8.88
N ALA A 452 65.47 19.86 8.73
CA ALA A 452 66.66 20.51 8.10
C ALA A 452 66.31 20.88 6.64
N GLN A 453 65.67 20.00 5.88
CA GLN A 453 65.24 20.33 4.53
C GLN A 453 64.24 21.49 4.51
N ALA A 454 63.22 21.46 5.39
CA ALA A 454 62.23 22.55 5.48
C ALA A 454 62.86 23.91 5.88
N ILE A 455 63.90 23.90 6.71
CA ILE A 455 64.63 25.09 7.08
C ILE A 455 65.43 25.64 5.88
N LEU A 456 66.08 24.78 5.10
CA LEU A 456 66.82 25.13 3.91
C LEU A 456 65.95 25.70 2.79
N ASP A 457 64.72 25.21 2.66
CA ASP A 457 63.74 25.68 1.70
C ASP A 457 63.02 26.99 2.15
N LEU A 458 63.32 27.49 3.36
CA LEU A 458 62.68 28.67 3.90
C LEU A 458 63.04 29.92 3.10
N GLN A 459 62.02 30.56 2.53
CA GLN A 459 62.25 31.80 1.79
C GLN A 459 62.48 33.00 2.73
N LEU A 460 63.47 33.93 2.41
CA LEU A 460 63.79 35.10 3.21
C LEU A 460 62.57 35.96 3.56
N ARG A 461 61.58 36.08 2.71
CA ARG A 461 60.32 36.78 2.99
C ARG A 461 59.52 36.26 4.18
N ARG A 462 59.66 35.00 4.52
CA ARG A 462 59.00 34.34 5.67
C ARG A 462 59.67 34.62 7.01
N LEU A 463 60.75 35.36 7.01
CA LEU A 463 61.47 35.77 8.21
C LEU A 463 60.97 37.07 8.86
N SER A 464 59.95 37.68 8.28
CA SER A 464 59.30 38.89 8.83
C SER A 464 58.56 38.55 10.15
N ALA A 465 58.42 39.54 11.03
CA ALA A 465 57.73 39.32 12.32
C ALA A 465 56.28 38.77 12.15
N LEU A 466 55.55 39.24 11.11
CA LEU A 466 54.19 38.82 10.80
C LEU A 466 54.13 37.36 10.34
N GLU A 467 55.09 36.92 9.54
CA GLU A 467 55.14 35.52 9.07
C GLU A 467 55.60 34.55 10.18
N ARG A 468 56.47 35.03 11.08
CA ARG A 468 56.80 34.26 12.28
C ARG A 468 55.60 33.98 13.15
N GLN A 469 54.77 34.98 13.41
CA GLN A 469 53.54 34.80 14.18
C GLN A 469 52.58 33.77 13.50
N LYS A 470 52.46 33.83 12.19
CA LYS A 470 51.63 32.84 11.45
C LYS A 470 52.11 31.40 11.62
N ILE A 471 53.43 31.16 11.63
CA ILE A 471 53.98 29.83 11.85
C ILE A 471 53.70 29.35 13.27
N THR A 472 53.80 30.22 14.27
CA THR A 472 53.47 29.88 15.66
C THR A 472 51.98 29.60 15.82
N ASP A 473 51.14 30.45 15.25
CA ASP A 473 49.66 30.27 15.30
C ASP A 473 49.22 28.97 14.59
N GLU A 474 49.87 28.65 13.42
CA GLU A 474 49.62 27.38 12.70
C GLU A 474 50.06 26.17 13.58
N TYR A 475 51.24 26.26 14.24
CA TYR A 475 51.71 25.19 15.12
C TYR A 475 50.77 24.94 16.30
N GLU A 476 50.35 26.00 16.99
CA GLU A 476 49.40 25.91 18.09
C GLU A 476 48.05 25.31 17.64
N GLY A 477 47.57 25.74 16.46
CA GLY A 477 46.35 25.19 15.87
C GLY A 477 46.44 23.68 15.58
N ILE A 478 47.63 23.25 15.03
CA ILE A 478 47.84 21.83 14.73
C ILE A 478 48.00 20.99 16.02
N ILE A 479 48.62 21.51 17.08
CA ILE A 479 48.72 20.80 18.37
C ILE A 479 47.30 20.59 18.97
N LYS A 480 46.45 21.60 18.89
CA LYS A 480 45.02 21.45 19.32
C LYS A 480 44.31 20.38 18.49
N LEU A 481 44.46 20.41 17.15
CA LEU A 481 43.93 19.41 16.25
C LEU A 481 44.43 18.00 16.57
N ILE A 482 45.72 17.82 16.86
CA ILE A 482 46.30 16.52 17.26
C ILE A 482 45.60 16.00 18.53
N ALA A 483 45.43 16.86 19.54
CA ALA A 483 44.77 16.50 20.78
C ALA A 483 43.30 16.07 20.55
N GLU A 484 42.59 16.79 19.71
CA GLU A 484 41.21 16.43 19.31
C GLU A 484 41.17 15.09 18.57
N LEU A 485 42.05 14.85 17.60
CA LEU A 485 42.13 13.61 16.85
C LEU A 485 42.51 12.40 17.74
N GLU A 486 43.45 12.61 18.70
CA GLU A 486 43.84 11.59 19.68
C GLU A 486 42.69 11.27 20.66
N GLU A 487 41.89 12.28 21.05
CA GLU A 487 40.68 12.06 21.85
C GLU A 487 39.65 11.20 21.09
N ILE A 488 39.40 11.48 19.80
CA ILE A 488 38.49 10.72 18.96
C ILE A 488 38.93 9.25 18.85
N LEU A 489 40.22 8.99 18.68
CA LEU A 489 40.78 7.63 18.59
C LEU A 489 40.76 6.88 19.93
N GLY A 490 41.01 7.60 21.04
CA GLY A 490 41.10 7.03 22.38
C GLY A 490 39.75 6.82 23.09
N ASN A 491 38.69 7.50 22.65
CA ASN A 491 37.38 7.50 23.30
C ASN A 491 36.25 7.18 22.33
N GLU A 492 35.63 6.01 22.51
CA GLU A 492 34.51 5.60 21.68
C GLU A 492 33.30 6.57 21.76
N GLY A 493 33.09 7.22 22.89
CA GLY A 493 32.07 8.24 23.04
C GLY A 493 32.29 9.47 22.15
N SER A 494 33.59 9.87 21.98
CA SER A 494 33.95 10.96 21.07
C SER A 494 33.80 10.56 19.61
N LEU A 495 34.15 9.33 19.26
CA LEU A 495 33.91 8.77 17.92
C LEU A 495 32.41 8.76 17.58
N ARG A 496 31.57 8.30 18.51
CA ARG A 496 30.10 8.33 18.34
C ARG A 496 29.55 9.75 18.15
N ARG A 497 30.04 10.73 18.91
CA ARG A 497 29.66 12.13 18.75
C ARG A 497 29.96 12.68 17.35
N VAL A 498 31.15 12.34 16.80
CA VAL A 498 31.53 12.75 15.45
C VAL A 498 30.56 12.17 14.41
N ILE A 499 30.28 10.85 14.47
CA ILE A 499 29.36 10.19 13.55
C ILE A 499 27.95 10.79 13.67
N THR A 500 27.46 10.98 14.91
CA THR A 500 26.13 11.58 15.14
C THR A 500 26.03 12.97 14.53
N LYS A 501 27.04 13.82 14.73
CA LYS A 501 27.08 15.17 14.16
C LYS A 501 27.05 15.15 12.63
N GLU A 502 27.86 14.28 12.02
CA GLU A 502 27.86 14.13 10.55
C GLU A 502 26.49 13.72 10.00
N LEU A 503 25.80 12.78 10.67
CA LEU A 503 24.45 12.34 10.28
C LEU A 503 23.41 13.47 10.47
N GLU A 504 23.51 14.22 11.56
CA GLU A 504 22.63 15.37 11.81
C GLU A 504 22.85 16.51 10.80
N ASP A 505 24.09 16.79 10.40
CA ASP A 505 24.42 17.77 9.38
C ASP A 505 23.86 17.35 8.00
N ILE A 506 23.99 16.08 7.63
CA ILE A 506 23.43 15.50 6.40
C ILE A 506 21.90 15.57 6.43
N LYS A 507 21.28 15.22 7.56
CA LYS A 507 19.82 15.35 7.73
C LYS A 507 19.34 16.78 7.51
N LYS A 508 20.05 17.77 8.04
CA LYS A 508 19.72 19.19 7.87
C LYS A 508 19.85 19.66 6.42
N GLU A 509 20.82 19.11 5.68
CA GLU A 509 21.12 19.53 4.32
C GLU A 509 20.23 18.85 3.26
N PHE A 510 19.94 17.56 3.41
CA PHE A 510 19.27 16.71 2.42
C PHE A 510 17.93 16.13 2.88
N GLY A 511 17.54 16.35 4.14
CA GLY A 511 16.26 15.85 4.66
C GLY A 511 15.07 16.48 3.95
N ASP A 512 14.12 15.64 3.58
CA ASP A 512 12.86 16.02 2.93
C ASP A 512 11.65 15.31 3.56
N ALA A 513 10.45 15.74 3.17
CA ALA A 513 9.20 15.11 3.62
C ALA A 513 8.98 13.76 2.94
N ARG A 514 8.27 12.87 3.63
CA ARG A 514 7.81 11.61 3.08
C ARG A 514 6.87 11.85 1.89
N ARG A 515 7.02 11.06 0.84
CA ARG A 515 6.17 11.09 -0.37
C ARG A 515 5.05 10.05 -0.29
N THR A 516 5.35 8.83 0.19
CA THR A 516 4.40 7.73 0.26
C THR A 516 3.63 7.79 1.58
N GLU A 517 2.31 7.74 1.52
CA GLU A 517 1.42 7.72 2.69
C GLU A 517 1.14 6.28 3.12
N ILE A 518 1.09 6.03 4.44
CA ILE A 518 0.85 4.70 5.01
C ILE A 518 -0.56 4.68 5.61
N ILE A 519 -1.38 3.71 5.19
CA ILE A 519 -2.75 3.51 5.65
C ILE A 519 -2.81 2.25 6.51
N ASP A 520 -3.37 2.38 7.71
CA ASP A 520 -3.36 1.33 8.74
C ASP A 520 -4.24 0.12 8.38
N GLU A 521 -5.32 0.35 7.65
CA GLU A 521 -6.28 -0.70 7.28
C GLU A 521 -5.82 -1.47 6.04
N GLY A 522 -5.61 -2.76 6.21
CA GLY A 522 -5.47 -3.71 5.11
C GLY A 522 -6.84 -3.96 4.48
N VAL A 523 -7.28 -3.13 3.54
CA VAL A 523 -8.55 -3.35 2.84
C VAL A 523 -8.34 -4.36 1.74
N GLU A 524 -8.64 -5.65 2.00
CA GLU A 524 -9.02 -6.56 0.94
C GLU A 524 -10.35 -6.05 0.37
N LEU A 525 -10.36 -5.58 -0.87
CA LEU A 525 -11.59 -5.22 -1.58
C LEU A 525 -12.49 -6.46 -1.66
N SER A 526 -13.61 -6.41 -0.96
CA SER A 526 -14.65 -7.44 -1.02
C SER A 526 -15.32 -7.43 -2.40
N ILE A 527 -16.06 -8.49 -2.72
CA ILE A 527 -16.85 -8.53 -3.94
C ILE A 527 -17.95 -7.44 -3.89
N GLU A 528 -18.42 -7.12 -2.70
CA GLU A 528 -19.43 -6.08 -2.46
C GLU A 528 -18.95 -4.68 -2.82
N ASP A 529 -17.67 -4.36 -2.55
CA ASP A 529 -17.06 -3.05 -2.90
C ASP A 529 -16.98 -2.81 -4.42
N LEU A 530 -17.22 -3.85 -5.22
CA LEU A 530 -17.20 -3.80 -6.70
C LEU A 530 -18.60 -3.70 -7.32
N ILE A 531 -19.65 -3.71 -6.50
CA ILE A 531 -21.04 -3.75 -6.92
C ILE A 531 -21.73 -2.52 -6.32
N ALA A 532 -22.48 -1.79 -7.13
CA ALA A 532 -23.25 -0.66 -6.65
C ALA A 532 -24.34 -1.13 -5.65
N ASP A 533 -24.49 -0.42 -4.53
CA ASP A 533 -25.64 -0.63 -3.63
C ASP A 533 -26.87 0.02 -4.25
N GLU A 534 -27.69 -0.78 -4.90
CA GLU A 534 -28.93 -0.35 -5.55
C GLU A 534 -30.08 -1.29 -5.20
N ASP A 535 -31.29 -0.75 -5.19
CA ASP A 535 -32.48 -1.56 -4.96
C ASP A 535 -32.89 -2.27 -6.23
N VAL A 536 -33.11 -3.59 -6.11
CA VAL A 536 -33.52 -4.47 -7.21
C VAL A 536 -34.82 -5.24 -6.83
N ALA A 537 -35.65 -5.48 -7.82
CA ALA A 537 -36.82 -6.35 -7.66
C ALA A 537 -36.39 -7.82 -7.78
N ILE A 538 -36.58 -8.57 -6.71
CA ILE A 538 -36.36 -10.03 -6.67
C ILE A 538 -37.68 -10.74 -6.96
N THR A 539 -37.69 -11.63 -7.94
CA THR A 539 -38.83 -12.44 -8.31
C THR A 539 -38.52 -13.92 -8.07
N VAL A 540 -39.35 -14.60 -7.33
CA VAL A 540 -39.25 -16.04 -7.09
C VAL A 540 -40.51 -16.72 -7.60
N THR A 541 -40.37 -17.77 -8.42
CA THR A 541 -41.50 -18.53 -8.96
C THR A 541 -41.81 -19.73 -8.11
N ASN A 542 -43.09 -20.26 -8.20
CA ASN A 542 -43.53 -21.47 -7.52
C ASN A 542 -42.70 -22.71 -7.86
N SER A 543 -42.10 -22.75 -9.06
CA SER A 543 -41.14 -23.81 -9.45
C SER A 543 -39.73 -23.59 -8.93
N GLY A 544 -39.50 -22.59 -8.06
CA GLY A 544 -38.20 -22.30 -7.44
C GLY A 544 -37.18 -21.63 -8.35
N TYR A 545 -37.58 -20.84 -9.36
CA TYR A 545 -36.71 -19.99 -10.15
C TYR A 545 -36.62 -18.60 -9.52
N ILE A 546 -35.41 -18.06 -9.42
CA ILE A 546 -35.13 -16.73 -8.88
C ILE A 546 -34.42 -15.87 -9.90
N LYS A 547 -34.72 -14.58 -9.92
CA LYS A 547 -34.00 -13.56 -10.69
C LYS A 547 -34.08 -12.21 -9.97
N ARG A 548 -33.15 -11.33 -10.32
CA ARG A 548 -33.22 -9.92 -9.98
C ARG A 548 -33.44 -9.08 -11.24
N THR A 549 -34.13 -7.97 -11.11
CA THR A 549 -34.41 -7.06 -12.22
C THR A 549 -34.33 -5.62 -11.67
N PRO A 550 -33.69 -4.66 -12.36
CA PRO A 550 -33.67 -3.26 -11.94
C PRO A 550 -35.13 -2.74 -11.79
N ILE A 551 -35.38 -1.98 -10.72
CA ILE A 551 -36.72 -1.43 -10.43
C ILE A 551 -37.24 -0.58 -11.60
N THR A 552 -36.36 0.13 -12.30
CA THR A 552 -36.67 0.99 -13.45
C THR A 552 -37.36 0.25 -14.60
N THR A 553 -37.29 -1.07 -14.65
CA THR A 553 -37.90 -1.91 -15.70
C THR A 553 -39.43 -2.02 -15.55
N TYR A 554 -39.98 -1.78 -14.33
CA TYR A 554 -41.41 -1.90 -14.03
C TYR A 554 -42.10 -0.53 -14.08
N GLN A 555 -42.83 -0.26 -15.21
CA GLN A 555 -43.59 1.01 -15.40
C GLN A 555 -44.97 0.97 -14.74
N ARG A 556 -45.42 2.11 -14.20
CA ARG A 556 -46.75 2.29 -13.62
C ARG A 556 -47.87 2.11 -14.68
N GLN A 557 -48.97 1.42 -14.34
CA GLN A 557 -50.15 1.25 -15.17
C GLN A 557 -51.43 1.67 -14.41
N GLY A 558 -52.36 2.35 -15.11
CA GLY A 558 -53.62 2.74 -14.49
C GLY A 558 -54.56 1.56 -14.23
N ARG A 559 -55.52 1.80 -13.34
CA ARG A 559 -56.59 0.85 -12.93
C ARG A 559 -57.33 0.27 -14.14
N GLY A 560 -57.49 -1.10 -14.20
CA GLY A 560 -58.18 -1.77 -15.29
C GLY A 560 -57.33 -2.06 -16.54
N GLY A 561 -56.04 -1.79 -16.54
CA GLY A 561 -55.12 -2.14 -17.62
C GLY A 561 -55.01 -3.64 -17.85
N LYS A 562 -54.52 -4.03 -19.05
CA LYS A 562 -54.37 -5.46 -19.46
C LYS A 562 -53.17 -6.13 -18.80
N GLY A 563 -52.31 -5.41 -18.01
CA GLY A 563 -51.08 -5.93 -17.39
C GLY A 563 -49.99 -6.29 -18.41
N ARG A 564 -48.74 -6.47 -17.92
CA ARG A 564 -47.63 -7.02 -18.72
C ARG A 564 -47.24 -8.39 -18.13
N PHE A 565 -46.72 -9.27 -18.96
CA PHE A 565 -46.15 -10.53 -18.47
C PHE A 565 -44.86 -10.24 -17.67
N GLY A 566 -44.87 -10.52 -16.36
CA GLY A 566 -43.72 -10.38 -15.47
C GLY A 566 -42.73 -11.57 -15.53
N ALA A 567 -43.17 -12.71 -16.08
CA ALA A 567 -42.35 -13.86 -16.42
C ALA A 567 -43.04 -14.66 -17.54
N ALA A 568 -42.26 -15.31 -18.41
CA ALA A 568 -42.78 -16.23 -19.41
C ALA A 568 -43.28 -17.49 -18.68
N ALA A 569 -44.58 -17.59 -18.43
CA ALA A 569 -45.18 -18.80 -17.88
C ALA A 569 -45.14 -19.92 -18.92
N LYS A 570 -44.22 -20.87 -18.77
CA LYS A 570 -44.24 -22.16 -19.45
C LYS A 570 -44.65 -23.24 -18.43
N ASN A 571 -45.64 -24.05 -18.76
CA ASN A 571 -46.10 -25.23 -17.99
C ASN A 571 -46.63 -24.93 -16.57
N GLY A 572 -47.43 -23.84 -16.39
CA GLY A 572 -48.08 -23.55 -15.12
C GLY A 572 -47.23 -22.99 -13.99
N ASP A 573 -46.00 -22.54 -14.28
CA ASP A 573 -45.14 -21.79 -13.36
C ASP A 573 -45.62 -20.33 -13.22
N PHE A 574 -45.66 -19.77 -12.03
CA PHE A 574 -46.07 -18.41 -11.74
C PHE A 574 -45.19 -17.76 -10.68
N VAL A 575 -45.17 -16.46 -10.63
CA VAL A 575 -44.42 -15.71 -9.59
C VAL A 575 -45.15 -15.86 -8.26
N GLU A 576 -44.50 -16.41 -7.27
CA GLU A 576 -44.99 -16.62 -5.92
C GLU A 576 -44.54 -15.50 -4.97
N HIS A 577 -43.29 -15.07 -5.06
CA HIS A 577 -42.77 -13.98 -4.25
C HIS A 577 -42.15 -12.89 -5.13
N LEU A 578 -42.47 -11.63 -4.81
CA LEU A 578 -41.89 -10.43 -5.37
C LEU A 578 -41.63 -9.44 -4.24
N PHE A 579 -40.40 -8.99 -4.11
CA PHE A 579 -40.00 -8.01 -3.10
C PHE A 579 -38.79 -7.20 -3.59
N ILE A 580 -38.55 -6.05 -2.96
CA ILE A 580 -37.39 -5.19 -3.23
C ILE A 580 -36.31 -5.48 -2.19
N ALA A 581 -35.06 -5.54 -2.64
CA ALA A 581 -33.92 -5.70 -1.79
C ALA A 581 -32.72 -4.98 -2.36
N SER A 582 -31.83 -4.46 -1.48
CA SER A 582 -30.55 -3.92 -1.87
C SER A 582 -29.63 -5.03 -2.39
N THR A 583 -28.80 -4.73 -3.38
CA THR A 583 -27.78 -5.66 -3.92
C THR A 583 -26.81 -6.17 -2.87
N HIS A 584 -26.55 -5.42 -1.79
CA HIS A 584 -25.69 -5.79 -0.67
C HIS A 584 -26.39 -6.59 0.43
N ALA A 585 -27.74 -6.71 0.37
CA ALA A 585 -28.48 -7.48 1.37
C ALA A 585 -28.28 -9.00 1.24
N TYR A 586 -28.59 -9.72 2.30
CA TYR A 586 -28.74 -11.18 2.30
C TYR A 586 -30.19 -11.55 2.07
N LEU A 587 -30.43 -12.62 1.35
CA LEU A 587 -31.71 -13.30 1.28
C LEU A 587 -31.67 -14.50 2.25
N MET A 588 -32.52 -14.48 3.26
CA MET A 588 -32.83 -15.66 4.06
C MET A 588 -33.96 -16.42 3.37
N ILE A 589 -33.65 -17.63 2.89
CA ILE A 589 -34.58 -18.45 2.11
C ILE A 589 -35.03 -19.61 3.00
N PHE A 590 -36.31 -19.66 3.34
CA PHE A 590 -36.92 -20.66 4.19
C PHE A 590 -37.63 -21.71 3.35
N THR A 591 -37.53 -22.97 3.75
CA THR A 591 -38.21 -24.10 3.10
C THR A 591 -39.39 -24.60 3.94
N ASP A 592 -40.34 -25.28 3.29
CA ASP A 592 -41.57 -25.80 3.90
C ASP A 592 -41.37 -26.79 5.03
N ASP A 593 -40.21 -27.43 5.09
CA ASP A 593 -39.76 -28.31 6.19
C ASP A 593 -39.11 -27.58 7.39
N GLY A 594 -39.00 -26.24 7.31
CA GLY A 594 -38.49 -25.41 8.40
C GLY A 594 -36.97 -25.20 8.42
N MET A 595 -36.28 -25.45 7.31
CA MET A 595 -34.86 -25.09 7.14
C MET A 595 -34.71 -23.67 6.63
N VAL A 596 -33.54 -23.05 6.87
CA VAL A 596 -33.17 -21.73 6.34
C VAL A 596 -31.82 -21.76 5.70
N TYR A 597 -31.69 -21.06 4.57
CA TYR A 597 -30.47 -20.90 3.79
C TYR A 597 -30.17 -19.40 3.61
N LYS A 598 -28.91 -19.06 3.29
CA LYS A 598 -28.46 -17.68 3.09
C LYS A 598 -27.86 -17.53 1.69
N LEU A 599 -28.27 -16.48 0.95
CA LEU A 599 -27.76 -16.12 -0.36
C LEU A 599 -27.58 -14.60 -0.40
N LYS A 600 -26.51 -14.10 -1.03
CA LYS A 600 -26.37 -12.67 -1.29
C LYS A 600 -27.22 -12.23 -2.47
N VAL A 601 -27.85 -11.05 -2.40
CA VAL A 601 -28.68 -10.51 -3.48
C VAL A 601 -27.90 -10.36 -4.78
N HIS A 602 -26.61 -9.91 -4.70
CA HIS A 602 -25.77 -9.76 -5.89
C HIS A 602 -25.43 -11.10 -6.58
N GLU A 603 -25.54 -12.23 -5.90
CA GLU A 603 -25.34 -13.58 -6.47
C GLU A 603 -26.58 -14.07 -7.26
N VAL A 604 -27.73 -13.42 -7.06
CA VAL A 604 -28.94 -13.70 -7.84
C VAL A 604 -28.72 -13.20 -9.28
N PRO A 605 -28.98 -14.03 -10.31
CA PRO A 605 -28.74 -13.63 -11.69
C PRO A 605 -29.60 -12.46 -12.11
N ASP A 606 -29.00 -11.48 -12.77
CA ASP A 606 -29.67 -10.38 -13.43
C ASP A 606 -30.38 -10.89 -14.68
N ALA A 607 -31.67 -10.55 -14.85
CA ALA A 607 -32.44 -11.01 -15.97
C ALA A 607 -33.58 -10.05 -16.32
N ALA A 608 -33.90 -9.95 -17.63
CA ALA A 608 -35.01 -9.17 -18.11
C ALA A 608 -36.37 -9.61 -17.49
N ALA A 609 -37.35 -8.71 -17.40
CA ALA A 609 -38.67 -9.01 -16.81
C ALA A 609 -39.36 -10.25 -17.41
N SER A 610 -39.17 -10.51 -18.70
CA SER A 610 -39.71 -11.68 -19.40
C SER A 610 -38.89 -12.97 -19.25
N ALA A 611 -37.70 -12.92 -18.72
CA ALA A 611 -36.84 -14.11 -18.56
C ALA A 611 -37.25 -14.95 -17.35
N ARG A 612 -36.96 -16.26 -17.37
CA ARG A 612 -37.34 -17.20 -16.31
C ARG A 612 -36.46 -17.10 -15.06
N GLY A 613 -35.20 -16.64 -15.19
CA GLY A 613 -34.24 -16.70 -14.12
C GLY A 613 -33.47 -18.03 -13.99
N LYS A 614 -32.87 -18.32 -12.83
CA LYS A 614 -32.12 -19.52 -12.53
C LYS A 614 -32.78 -20.28 -11.37
N ALA A 615 -32.74 -21.60 -11.39
CA ALA A 615 -33.26 -22.38 -10.29
C ALA A 615 -32.45 -22.15 -9.00
N VAL A 616 -33.15 -21.92 -7.88
CA VAL A 616 -32.53 -21.65 -6.57
C VAL A 616 -31.61 -22.79 -6.14
N VAL A 617 -31.97 -24.04 -6.45
CA VAL A 617 -31.15 -25.25 -6.18
C VAL A 617 -29.76 -25.21 -6.88
N ASN A 618 -29.61 -24.40 -7.91
CA ASN A 618 -28.31 -24.19 -8.56
C ASN A 618 -27.47 -23.05 -7.94
N LEU A 619 -28.03 -22.30 -7.01
CA LEU A 619 -27.38 -21.22 -6.29
C LEU A 619 -27.04 -21.61 -4.86
N ILE A 620 -27.91 -22.40 -4.22
CA ILE A 620 -27.76 -22.89 -2.85
C ILE A 620 -28.16 -24.36 -2.75
N ASN A 621 -27.61 -25.08 -1.78
CA ASN A 621 -27.79 -26.55 -1.62
C ASN A 621 -29.15 -26.90 -0.99
N ILE A 622 -30.24 -26.55 -1.67
CA ILE A 622 -31.62 -26.99 -1.27
C ILE A 622 -31.93 -28.32 -1.92
N PRO A 623 -32.46 -29.34 -1.18
CA PRO A 623 -32.98 -30.56 -1.77
C PRO A 623 -34.14 -30.27 -2.76
N SER A 624 -34.16 -30.96 -3.90
CA SER A 624 -35.08 -30.68 -5.02
C SER A 624 -36.57 -31.00 -4.72
N ASP A 625 -36.86 -31.72 -3.64
CA ASP A 625 -38.19 -32.09 -3.16
C ASP A 625 -38.82 -31.04 -2.22
N ARG A 626 -38.04 -30.00 -1.83
CA ARG A 626 -38.48 -28.95 -0.91
C ARG A 626 -39.05 -27.74 -1.66
N LYS A 627 -40.11 -27.16 -1.08
CA LYS A 627 -40.68 -25.91 -1.56
C LYS A 627 -40.20 -24.73 -0.74
N LEU A 628 -40.14 -23.57 -1.39
CA LEU A 628 -39.83 -22.31 -0.71
C LEU A 628 -41.06 -21.87 0.08
N ALA A 629 -40.89 -21.56 1.37
CA ALA A 629 -41.99 -21.10 2.23
C ALA A 629 -41.97 -19.59 2.43
N GLY A 630 -40.77 -18.97 2.36
CA GLY A 630 -40.63 -17.53 2.48
C GLY A 630 -39.20 -17.10 2.16
N VAL A 631 -39.07 -15.86 1.68
CA VAL A 631 -37.79 -15.23 1.40
C VAL A 631 -37.79 -13.85 2.04
N VAL A 632 -36.79 -13.58 2.87
CA VAL A 632 -36.73 -12.37 3.68
C VAL A 632 -35.39 -11.67 3.43
N PRO A 633 -35.38 -10.40 2.94
CA PRO A 633 -34.17 -9.63 2.78
C PRO A 633 -33.67 -9.10 4.14
N VAL A 634 -32.38 -9.22 4.39
CA VAL A 634 -31.73 -8.78 5.64
C VAL A 634 -30.43 -8.04 5.32
N ARG A 635 -30.31 -6.77 5.71
CA ARG A 635 -29.06 -6.01 5.60
C ARG A 635 -28.09 -6.37 6.74
N GLU A 636 -28.60 -6.38 7.99
CA GLU A 636 -27.80 -6.63 9.20
C GLU A 636 -28.50 -7.59 10.16
N PHE A 637 -27.74 -8.47 10.80
CA PHE A 637 -28.22 -9.42 11.81
C PHE A 637 -28.20 -8.79 13.22
N SER A 638 -29.15 -7.88 13.51
CA SER A 638 -29.19 -7.19 14.78
C SER A 638 -29.95 -7.99 15.86
N GLU A 639 -29.56 -7.82 17.13
CA GLU A 639 -30.21 -8.45 18.30
C GLU A 639 -31.62 -7.93 18.58
N CYS A 640 -31.92 -6.72 18.11
CA CYS A 640 -33.19 -6.05 18.34
C CYS A 640 -34.29 -6.43 17.33
N ARG A 641 -34.00 -7.33 16.39
CA ARG A 641 -34.98 -7.82 15.40
C ARG A 641 -35.25 -9.30 15.57
N TYR A 642 -36.46 -9.69 15.17
CA TYR A 642 -36.93 -11.07 15.29
C TYR A 642 -37.47 -11.60 13.98
N VAL A 643 -37.30 -12.92 13.76
CA VAL A 643 -37.93 -13.68 12.69
C VAL A 643 -39.18 -14.35 13.25
N VAL A 644 -40.33 -13.99 12.73
CA VAL A 644 -41.62 -14.64 13.07
C VAL A 644 -41.98 -15.60 11.96
N MET A 645 -42.19 -16.85 12.28
CA MET A 645 -42.50 -17.95 11.39
C MET A 645 -43.88 -18.49 11.69
N VAL A 646 -44.71 -18.74 10.68
CA VAL A 646 -46.03 -19.31 10.85
C VAL A 646 -46.21 -20.52 9.96
N THR A 647 -46.76 -21.62 10.51
CA THR A 647 -47.06 -22.84 9.76
C THR A 647 -48.48 -22.81 9.20
N ARG A 648 -48.72 -23.64 8.21
CA ARG A 648 -50.04 -23.78 7.56
C ARG A 648 -51.16 -24.16 8.53
N LYS A 649 -50.83 -24.93 9.58
CA LYS A 649 -51.78 -25.29 10.66
C LYS A 649 -51.86 -24.27 11.79
N GLY A 650 -51.27 -23.09 11.62
CA GLY A 650 -51.42 -21.96 12.55
C GLY A 650 -50.52 -22.01 13.78
N VAL A 651 -49.43 -22.75 13.74
CA VAL A 651 -48.36 -22.66 14.74
C VAL A 651 -47.49 -21.43 14.45
N ILE A 652 -47.19 -20.64 15.45
CA ILE A 652 -46.33 -19.44 15.36
C ILE A 652 -45.06 -19.60 16.22
N LYS A 653 -43.96 -19.11 15.73
CA LYS A 653 -42.67 -19.06 16.43
C LYS A 653 -41.98 -17.72 16.21
N LYS A 654 -41.29 -17.21 17.24
CA LYS A 654 -40.44 -16.02 17.19
C LYS A 654 -39.03 -16.39 17.60
N THR A 655 -38.06 -16.04 16.81
CA THR A 655 -36.60 -16.28 17.06
C THR A 655 -35.83 -15.00 16.81
N ALA A 656 -34.80 -14.70 17.63
CA ALA A 656 -33.95 -13.54 17.42
C ALA A 656 -33.21 -13.63 16.07
N LEU A 657 -33.13 -12.52 15.34
CA LEU A 657 -32.45 -12.49 14.03
C LEU A 657 -30.97 -12.80 14.14
N SER A 658 -30.31 -12.41 15.24
CA SER A 658 -28.91 -12.73 15.54
C SER A 658 -28.60 -14.25 15.59
N ASP A 659 -29.58 -15.08 15.94
CA ASP A 659 -29.43 -16.54 15.92
C ASP A 659 -29.16 -17.10 14.51
N PHE A 660 -29.44 -16.34 13.47
CA PHE A 660 -29.26 -16.70 12.06
C PHE A 660 -28.00 -16.09 11.41
N GLN A 661 -27.11 -15.46 12.15
CA GLN A 661 -25.87 -14.86 11.62
C GLN A 661 -24.99 -15.89 10.90
N ASN A 662 -24.86 -17.09 11.49
CA ASN A 662 -23.99 -18.15 10.99
C ASN A 662 -24.81 -19.31 10.35
N ILE A 663 -25.31 -19.07 9.14
CA ILE A 663 -25.98 -20.10 8.34
C ILE A 663 -24.93 -20.85 7.51
N ARG A 664 -24.88 -22.19 7.66
CA ARG A 664 -23.99 -23.06 6.88
C ARG A 664 -24.52 -23.24 5.45
N SER A 665 -23.64 -23.62 4.52
CA SER A 665 -24.00 -23.87 3.12
C SER A 665 -25.12 -24.94 2.95
N ASN A 666 -25.23 -25.89 3.89
CA ASN A 666 -26.27 -26.93 3.90
C ASN A 666 -27.56 -26.49 4.63
N GLY A 667 -27.68 -25.19 4.96
CA GLY A 667 -28.77 -24.67 5.76
C GLY A 667 -28.68 -25.03 7.25
N ILE A 668 -29.59 -24.41 8.01
CA ILE A 668 -29.77 -24.70 9.45
C ILE A 668 -31.29 -24.82 9.75
N ILE A 669 -31.64 -25.53 10.81
CA ILE A 669 -33.04 -25.61 11.27
C ILE A 669 -33.49 -24.25 11.80
N ALA A 670 -34.56 -23.69 11.26
CA ALA A 670 -35.25 -22.48 11.70
C ALA A 670 -36.42 -22.79 12.63
N ILE A 671 -37.23 -23.81 12.31
CA ILE A 671 -38.36 -24.28 13.10
C ILE A 671 -38.51 -25.79 12.91
N ASN A 672 -38.90 -26.52 13.96
CA ASN A 672 -39.29 -27.91 13.83
C ASN A 672 -40.77 -27.95 13.42
N VAL A 673 -41.04 -28.42 12.20
CA VAL A 673 -42.38 -28.53 11.63
C VAL A 673 -42.96 -29.95 11.93
N ASP A 674 -44.22 -30.05 12.34
CA ASP A 674 -44.90 -31.32 12.63
C ASP A 674 -45.21 -32.11 11.36
N GLU A 675 -45.31 -33.42 11.50
CA GLU A 675 -45.71 -34.26 10.39
C GLU A 675 -47.08 -33.87 9.83
N GLY A 676 -47.14 -33.66 8.52
CA GLY A 676 -48.35 -33.22 7.82
C GLY A 676 -48.68 -31.72 7.99
N ASP A 677 -47.77 -30.91 8.54
CA ASP A 677 -47.83 -29.45 8.50
C ASP A 677 -46.72 -28.93 7.56
N ALA A 678 -46.66 -27.65 7.30
CA ALA A 678 -45.64 -27.01 6.51
C ALA A 678 -45.41 -25.57 6.99
N LEU A 679 -44.18 -25.08 6.97
CA LEU A 679 -43.92 -23.65 7.13
C LEU A 679 -44.60 -22.90 5.97
N LEU A 680 -45.36 -21.87 6.28
CA LEU A 680 -46.14 -21.13 5.27
C LEU A 680 -45.48 -19.80 4.91
N ASP A 681 -45.12 -19.02 5.93
CA ASP A 681 -44.66 -17.64 5.73
C ASP A 681 -43.73 -17.20 6.87
N VAL A 682 -42.87 -16.24 6.54
CA VAL A 682 -41.84 -15.71 7.46
C VAL A 682 -41.76 -14.21 7.34
N VAL A 683 -41.83 -13.49 8.47
CA VAL A 683 -41.74 -12.02 8.52
C VAL A 683 -40.73 -11.55 9.57
N LEU A 684 -40.16 -10.36 9.35
CA LEU A 684 -39.31 -9.67 10.30
C LEU A 684 -40.11 -8.75 11.20
N THR A 685 -39.74 -8.68 12.49
CA THR A 685 -40.33 -7.76 13.46
C THR A 685 -39.27 -7.14 14.35
N ASP A 686 -39.62 -6.04 15.03
CA ASP A 686 -38.79 -5.30 15.99
C ASP A 686 -39.15 -5.62 17.47
N GLY A 687 -40.02 -6.55 17.72
CA GLY A 687 -40.49 -6.89 19.08
C GLY A 687 -41.63 -6.00 19.63
N THR A 688 -42.04 -4.95 18.91
CA THR A 688 -43.06 -3.98 19.34
C THR A 688 -44.35 -4.07 18.50
N LYS A 689 -44.35 -4.84 17.43
CA LYS A 689 -45.46 -4.97 16.49
C LYS A 689 -46.59 -5.82 17.06
N ARG A 690 -47.73 -5.76 16.38
CA ARG A 690 -48.85 -6.73 16.54
C ARG A 690 -48.82 -7.71 15.38
N ILE A 691 -49.14 -8.95 15.63
CA ILE A 691 -49.17 -9.99 14.60
C ILE A 691 -50.59 -10.17 14.13
N PHE A 692 -50.77 -10.10 12.81
CA PHE A 692 -52.02 -10.36 12.12
C PHE A 692 -51.89 -11.65 11.29
N ILE A 693 -52.73 -12.65 11.56
CA ILE A 693 -52.78 -13.92 10.85
C ILE A 693 -54.14 -14.03 10.15
N ALA A 694 -54.11 -14.29 8.83
CA ALA A 694 -55.33 -14.47 8.03
C ALA A 694 -55.45 -15.90 7.50
N THR A 695 -56.67 -16.38 7.34
CA THR A 695 -56.96 -17.75 6.87
C THR A 695 -57.64 -17.76 5.51
N HIS A 696 -57.54 -18.87 4.79
CA HIS A 696 -58.12 -19.13 3.47
C HIS A 696 -59.62 -18.99 3.47
N ASN A 697 -60.33 -19.38 4.51
CA ASN A 697 -61.78 -19.25 4.65
C ASN A 697 -62.24 -17.85 5.08
N GLY A 698 -61.27 -16.84 5.11
CA GLY A 698 -61.63 -15.45 5.32
C GLY A 698 -61.77 -15.08 6.81
N LEU A 699 -61.13 -15.77 7.74
CA LEU A 699 -60.99 -15.39 9.14
C LEU A 699 -59.66 -14.69 9.36
N ALA A 700 -59.54 -13.89 10.43
CA ALA A 700 -58.27 -13.35 10.88
C ALA A 700 -58.22 -13.17 12.39
N ILE A 701 -57.02 -13.25 12.95
CA ILE A 701 -56.71 -12.95 14.35
C ILE A 701 -55.63 -11.90 14.43
N ARG A 702 -55.77 -10.99 15.40
CA ARG A 702 -54.76 -9.97 15.71
C ARG A 702 -54.39 -10.02 17.19
N PHE A 703 -53.15 -10.10 17.51
CA PHE A 703 -52.63 -10.15 18.88
C PHE A 703 -51.26 -9.46 19.02
N ASP A 704 -50.89 -9.11 20.26
CA ASP A 704 -49.61 -8.48 20.55
C ASP A 704 -48.47 -9.48 20.35
N GLU A 705 -47.39 -9.08 19.69
CA GLU A 705 -46.18 -9.89 19.45
C GLU A 705 -45.57 -10.42 20.76
N LYS A 706 -45.71 -9.68 21.87
CA LYS A 706 -45.27 -10.08 23.21
C LYS A 706 -45.92 -11.36 23.72
N ASN A 707 -47.10 -11.74 23.17
CA ASN A 707 -47.75 -13.01 23.46
C ASN A 707 -46.95 -14.23 22.94
N VAL A 708 -45.97 -14.00 22.03
CA VAL A 708 -45.05 -15.02 21.52
C VAL A 708 -43.68 -14.74 22.08
N ARG A 709 -43.24 -15.55 23.05
CA ARG A 709 -41.89 -15.42 23.60
C ARG A 709 -40.83 -15.76 22.56
N PRO A 710 -39.64 -15.12 22.57
CA PRO A 710 -38.49 -15.57 21.76
C PRO A 710 -38.10 -17.01 22.12
N MET A 711 -37.82 -17.81 21.11
CA MET A 711 -37.46 -19.24 21.23
C MET A 711 -36.24 -19.55 20.35
N GLY A 712 -35.41 -20.51 20.80
CA GLY A 712 -34.26 -20.96 20.03
C GLY A 712 -34.67 -21.63 18.71
N ARG A 713 -33.77 -21.69 17.73
CA ARG A 713 -34.02 -22.17 16.34
C ARG A 713 -34.65 -23.55 16.26
N ALA A 714 -34.15 -24.53 16.98
CA ALA A 714 -34.59 -25.94 16.93
C ALA A 714 -35.82 -26.23 17.83
N THR A 715 -36.79 -25.32 17.91
CA THR A 715 -38.07 -25.54 18.66
C THR A 715 -39.27 -25.52 17.74
N ARG A 716 -40.41 -26.06 18.23
CA ARG A 716 -41.65 -26.24 17.47
C ARG A 716 -42.51 -24.99 17.35
N GLY A 717 -42.49 -24.08 18.30
CA GLY A 717 -43.39 -22.93 18.36
C GLY A 717 -44.65 -23.18 19.24
N VAL A 718 -45.59 -22.24 19.14
CA VAL A 718 -46.84 -22.25 19.93
C VAL A 718 -48.04 -22.01 19.04
N ARG A 719 -49.27 -22.35 19.49
CA ARG A 719 -50.52 -22.10 18.72
C ARG A 719 -50.75 -20.59 18.54
N GLY A 720 -50.80 -20.11 17.31
CA GLY A 720 -51.12 -18.75 16.91
C GLY A 720 -52.59 -18.49 16.72
N ILE A 721 -53.27 -19.36 15.99
CA ILE A 721 -54.71 -19.33 15.71
C ILE A 721 -55.33 -20.74 15.87
N ASP A 722 -56.63 -20.82 16.29
CA ASP A 722 -57.38 -22.04 16.34
C ASP A 722 -58.23 -22.16 15.07
N LEU A 723 -57.74 -22.99 14.11
CA LEU A 723 -58.31 -23.14 12.79
C LEU A 723 -59.60 -23.99 12.82
N ARG A 724 -60.58 -23.65 11.96
CA ARG A 724 -61.74 -24.50 11.69
C ARG A 724 -61.37 -25.70 10.82
N GLN A 725 -62.24 -26.67 10.74
CA GLN A 725 -62.04 -27.83 9.87
C GLN A 725 -61.92 -27.35 8.39
N ASP A 726 -60.95 -27.89 7.67
CA ASP A 726 -60.61 -27.58 6.27
C ASP A 726 -60.17 -26.11 6.01
N ASP A 727 -59.65 -25.40 7.04
CA ASP A 727 -59.07 -24.08 6.93
C ASP A 727 -57.55 -24.10 7.15
N TYR A 728 -56.84 -23.14 6.58
CA TYR A 728 -55.41 -22.99 6.75
C TYR A 728 -55.01 -21.52 6.70
N VAL A 729 -53.85 -21.20 7.23
CA VAL A 729 -53.27 -19.86 7.20
C VAL A 729 -52.83 -19.50 5.77
N VAL A 730 -53.07 -18.26 5.32
CA VAL A 730 -52.66 -17.76 3.99
C VAL A 730 -51.67 -16.59 4.10
N SER A 731 -51.69 -15.83 5.19
CA SER A 731 -50.75 -14.71 5.39
C SER A 731 -50.49 -14.46 6.86
N VAL A 732 -49.29 -14.03 7.16
CA VAL A 732 -48.89 -13.41 8.44
C VAL A 732 -48.28 -12.04 8.19
N CYS A 733 -48.73 -11.02 8.92
CA CYS A 733 -48.22 -9.68 8.76
C CYS A 733 -47.90 -9.05 10.13
N PRO A 734 -46.74 -8.39 10.29
CA PRO A 734 -46.52 -7.47 11.37
C PRO A 734 -47.29 -6.17 11.08
N VAL A 735 -48.05 -5.66 12.03
CA VAL A 735 -48.82 -4.42 11.94
C VAL A 735 -48.39 -3.46 13.07
N SER A 736 -48.46 -2.16 12.85
CA SER A 736 -48.11 -1.14 13.84
C SER A 736 -48.97 -1.24 15.09
N ALA A 737 -48.39 -0.91 16.24
CA ALA A 737 -49.14 -0.77 17.49
C ALA A 737 -50.06 0.48 17.52
N GLU A 738 -49.82 1.46 16.62
CA GLU A 738 -50.57 2.74 16.55
C GLU A 738 -51.92 2.64 15.83
N ASP A 739 -52.21 1.49 15.22
CA ASP A 739 -53.50 1.20 14.54
C ASP A 739 -53.83 2.14 13.37
N THR A 740 -52.86 2.71 12.69
CA THR A 740 -53.01 3.65 11.57
C THR A 740 -53.22 2.94 10.24
N GLU A 741 -52.79 1.67 10.13
CA GLU A 741 -52.76 0.89 8.90
C GLU A 741 -54.12 0.35 8.48
N ARG A 742 -54.22 0.02 7.21
CA ARG A 742 -55.38 -0.70 6.62
C ARG A 742 -54.95 -2.04 6.07
N MET A 743 -55.77 -3.05 6.24
CA MET A 743 -55.54 -4.40 5.74
C MET A 743 -56.18 -4.55 4.37
N LEU A 744 -55.35 -4.73 3.33
CA LEU A 744 -55.86 -5.16 2.01
C LEU A 744 -56.06 -6.67 2.04
N SER A 745 -57.23 -7.12 1.63
CA SER A 745 -57.53 -8.56 1.43
C SER A 745 -57.83 -8.81 -0.03
N VAL A 746 -57.19 -9.81 -0.63
CA VAL A 746 -57.35 -10.20 -2.05
C VAL A 746 -57.82 -11.65 -2.11
N SER A 747 -58.77 -11.94 -3.01
CA SER A 747 -59.34 -13.26 -3.20
C SER A 747 -59.03 -13.89 -4.56
N GLU A 748 -59.21 -15.20 -4.68
CA GLU A 748 -58.90 -16.02 -5.87
C GLU A 748 -59.50 -15.51 -7.18
N LEU A 749 -60.72 -14.96 -7.15
CA LEU A 749 -61.38 -14.47 -8.35
C LEU A 749 -61.24 -12.96 -8.59
N GLY A 750 -60.14 -12.39 -8.00
CA GLY A 750 -59.73 -11.01 -8.27
C GLY A 750 -60.54 -9.94 -7.54
N TYR A 751 -61.22 -10.27 -6.47
CA TYR A 751 -61.89 -9.30 -5.60
C TYR A 751 -61.00 -8.91 -4.47
N GLY A 752 -61.04 -7.65 -4.03
CA GLY A 752 -60.31 -7.19 -2.87
C GLY A 752 -60.95 -5.97 -2.22
N LYS A 753 -60.47 -5.66 -1.03
CA LYS A 753 -60.94 -4.54 -0.23
C LYS A 753 -59.89 -4.08 0.78
N GLN A 754 -59.99 -2.83 1.13
CA GLN A 754 -59.29 -2.31 2.29
C GLN A 754 -60.20 -2.26 3.53
N THR A 755 -59.65 -2.64 4.68
CA THR A 755 -60.37 -2.61 5.96
C THR A 755 -59.49 -1.99 7.03
N PRO A 756 -59.92 -0.93 7.77
CA PRO A 756 -59.15 -0.36 8.85
C PRO A 756 -58.78 -1.40 9.91
N ILE A 757 -57.53 -1.43 10.35
CA ILE A 757 -57.02 -2.40 11.33
C ILE A 757 -57.75 -2.28 12.67
N THR A 758 -58.28 -1.10 13.01
CA THR A 758 -59.06 -0.81 14.23
C THR A 758 -60.36 -1.65 14.30
N THR A 759 -60.90 -2.11 13.15
CA THR A 759 -62.10 -2.98 13.12
C THR A 759 -61.84 -4.40 13.60
N TYR A 760 -60.57 -4.82 13.68
CA TYR A 760 -60.17 -6.13 14.18
C TYR A 760 -59.78 -6.00 15.66
N ARG A 761 -60.65 -6.58 16.56
CA ARG A 761 -60.33 -6.54 18.00
C ARG A 761 -59.04 -7.20 18.34
N LEU A 762 -58.26 -6.63 19.23
CA LEU A 762 -57.07 -7.24 19.78
C LEU A 762 -57.48 -8.47 20.62
N GLN A 763 -56.87 -9.63 20.39
CA GLN A 763 -57.12 -10.90 21.06
C GLN A 763 -55.82 -11.43 21.67
N THR A 764 -55.93 -12.51 22.44
CA THR A 764 -54.75 -13.33 22.78
C THR A 764 -54.51 -14.35 21.69
N ARG A 765 -53.24 -14.80 21.50
CA ARG A 765 -52.93 -15.88 20.53
C ARG A 765 -53.75 -17.14 20.79
N GLY A 766 -53.95 -17.96 19.75
CA GLY A 766 -54.69 -19.22 19.87
C GLY A 766 -56.20 -19.11 19.88
N GLY A 767 -56.77 -17.90 19.63
CA GLY A 767 -58.22 -17.70 19.47
C GLY A 767 -58.71 -18.12 18.08
N LYS A 768 -60.07 -18.24 17.89
CA LYS A 768 -60.75 -18.61 16.63
C LYS A 768 -60.77 -17.51 15.58
N GLY A 769 -60.28 -16.30 15.92
CA GLY A 769 -60.31 -15.14 15.03
C GLY A 769 -61.70 -14.52 14.81
N VAL A 770 -61.78 -13.56 13.89
CA VAL A 770 -62.99 -12.82 13.46
C VAL A 770 -63.05 -12.85 11.93
N ILE A 771 -64.22 -12.60 11.36
CA ILE A 771 -64.41 -12.54 9.92
C ILE A 771 -63.57 -11.38 9.35
N ASN A 772 -62.69 -11.67 8.41
CA ASN A 772 -61.86 -10.72 7.63
C ASN A 772 -62.56 -10.36 6.31
N MET A 773 -63.00 -11.37 5.50
CA MET A 773 -63.66 -11.19 4.24
C MET A 773 -64.77 -12.22 4.08
N LYS A 774 -65.95 -11.80 3.54
CA LYS A 774 -66.99 -12.74 3.23
C LYS A 774 -66.69 -13.46 1.91
N THR A 775 -66.28 -14.74 2.02
CA THR A 775 -66.00 -15.60 0.88
C THR A 775 -67.33 -16.20 0.32
N THR A 776 -67.50 -16.15 -1.00
CA THR A 776 -68.67 -16.64 -1.75
C THR A 776 -68.12 -17.26 -3.06
N GLU A 777 -69.02 -17.97 -3.80
CA GLU A 777 -68.66 -18.51 -5.13
C GLU A 777 -68.19 -17.41 -6.08
N LYS A 778 -68.71 -16.18 -5.93
CA LYS A 778 -68.34 -15.00 -6.74
C LYS A 778 -66.95 -14.45 -6.45
N THR A 779 -66.51 -14.49 -5.21
CA THR A 779 -65.21 -13.93 -4.79
C THR A 779 -64.09 -14.96 -4.74
N GLY A 780 -64.46 -16.22 -4.58
CA GLY A 780 -63.47 -17.27 -4.22
C GLY A 780 -63.00 -17.13 -2.77
N LYS A 781 -61.99 -17.85 -2.41
CA LYS A 781 -61.31 -17.84 -1.09
C LYS A 781 -60.28 -16.73 -1.01
N VAL A 782 -59.78 -16.41 0.18
CA VAL A 782 -58.73 -15.41 0.41
C VAL A 782 -57.38 -15.98 0.03
N VAL A 783 -56.58 -15.23 -0.71
CA VAL A 783 -55.26 -15.60 -1.18
C VAL A 783 -54.16 -14.84 -0.45
N ALA A 784 -54.32 -13.53 -0.28
CA ALA A 784 -53.33 -12.68 0.37
C ALA A 784 -54.01 -11.60 1.23
N VAL A 785 -53.37 -11.27 2.36
CA VAL A 785 -53.75 -10.17 3.24
C VAL A 785 -52.49 -9.52 3.77
N PHE A 786 -52.38 -8.18 3.58
CA PHE A 786 -51.23 -7.42 4.05
C PHE A 786 -51.64 -5.95 4.35
N PRO A 787 -50.86 -5.24 5.21
CA PRO A 787 -51.09 -3.83 5.52
C PRO A 787 -50.77 -2.95 4.31
N VAL A 788 -51.55 -1.86 4.11
CA VAL A 788 -51.36 -0.89 3.01
C VAL A 788 -51.65 0.53 3.49
N GLU A 789 -50.93 1.47 2.90
CA GLU A 789 -51.16 2.91 2.96
C GLU A 789 -51.78 3.42 1.66
N ASP A 790 -52.34 4.64 1.63
CA ASP A 790 -53.03 5.15 0.46
C ASP A 790 -52.15 5.30 -0.78
N GLU A 791 -50.90 5.70 -0.56
CA GLU A 791 -49.89 5.94 -1.61
C GLU A 791 -49.14 4.67 -2.02
N ALA A 792 -49.41 3.56 -1.32
CA ALA A 792 -48.71 2.30 -1.59
C ALA A 792 -49.18 1.70 -2.93
N GLU A 793 -48.23 1.15 -3.65
CA GLU A 793 -48.49 0.42 -4.88
C GLU A 793 -48.55 -1.09 -4.61
N ILE A 794 -49.50 -1.77 -5.25
CA ILE A 794 -49.66 -3.21 -5.13
C ILE A 794 -49.55 -3.91 -6.47
N MET A 795 -48.92 -5.08 -6.44
CA MET A 795 -48.90 -5.99 -7.59
C MET A 795 -49.80 -7.21 -7.31
N ILE A 796 -50.61 -7.58 -8.28
CA ILE A 796 -51.46 -8.78 -8.23
C ILE A 796 -51.08 -9.67 -9.41
N ILE A 797 -50.89 -10.97 -9.14
CA ILE A 797 -50.45 -11.95 -10.12
C ILE A 797 -51.44 -13.08 -10.20
N THR A 798 -51.77 -13.52 -11.44
CA THR A 798 -52.66 -14.66 -11.67
C THR A 798 -51.86 -15.93 -12.02
N GLN A 799 -52.53 -17.09 -11.95
CA GLN A 799 -51.96 -18.41 -12.26
C GLN A 799 -51.46 -18.50 -13.71
N GLN A 800 -52.07 -17.77 -14.65
CA GLN A 800 -51.62 -17.71 -16.04
C GLN A 800 -50.56 -16.67 -16.30
N GLY A 801 -50.02 -16.04 -15.22
CA GLY A 801 -48.92 -15.08 -15.30
C GLY A 801 -49.29 -13.65 -15.67
N LYS A 802 -50.59 -13.28 -15.62
CA LYS A 802 -51.04 -11.90 -15.74
C LYS A 802 -50.67 -11.11 -14.49
N LEU A 803 -50.06 -9.94 -14.69
CA LEU A 803 -49.63 -9.04 -13.62
C LEU A 803 -50.31 -7.68 -13.80
N ILE A 804 -50.89 -7.15 -12.73
CA ILE A 804 -51.43 -5.79 -12.68
C ILE A 804 -50.78 -5.02 -11.52
N ARG A 805 -50.47 -3.75 -11.72
CA ARG A 805 -49.96 -2.82 -10.70
C ARG A 805 -51.01 -1.74 -10.45
N LEU A 806 -51.44 -1.52 -9.22
CA LEU A 806 -52.53 -0.63 -8.80
C LEU A 806 -52.04 0.21 -7.63
N GLU A 807 -52.56 1.44 -7.50
CA GLU A 807 -52.41 2.22 -6.25
C GLU A 807 -53.44 1.73 -5.21
N ALA A 808 -52.98 1.58 -3.96
CA ALA A 808 -53.86 1.15 -2.89
C ALA A 808 -55.01 2.13 -2.66
N GLY A 809 -54.74 3.45 -2.82
CA GLY A 809 -55.74 4.52 -2.69
C GLY A 809 -56.99 4.34 -3.56
N ASP A 810 -56.88 3.69 -4.72
CA ASP A 810 -57.96 3.40 -5.64
C ASP A 810 -58.90 2.32 -5.16
N ILE A 811 -58.54 1.54 -4.11
CA ILE A 811 -59.33 0.42 -3.63
C ILE A 811 -60.31 0.87 -2.55
N ARG A 812 -61.57 0.53 -2.73
CA ARG A 812 -62.63 0.97 -1.83
C ARG A 812 -62.47 0.47 -0.40
N LYS A 813 -62.51 1.39 0.56
CA LYS A 813 -62.52 1.13 2.00
C LYS A 813 -63.89 0.54 2.42
N THR A 814 -63.87 -0.65 3.07
CA THR A 814 -65.11 -1.34 3.47
C THR A 814 -64.94 -2.08 4.82
N GLY A 815 -66.11 -2.45 5.42
CA GLY A 815 -66.07 -3.22 6.68
C GLY A 815 -65.60 -4.68 6.51
N ARG A 816 -65.28 -5.38 7.60
CA ARG A 816 -64.75 -6.74 7.64
C ARG A 816 -65.62 -7.78 6.93
N SER A 817 -66.92 -7.72 7.05
CA SER A 817 -67.92 -8.69 6.48
C SER A 817 -68.25 -8.43 5.01
N ALA A 818 -67.64 -7.47 4.33
CA ALA A 818 -67.88 -7.14 2.93
C ALA A 818 -67.19 -8.12 1.97
N GLN A 819 -67.69 -8.24 0.74
CA GLN A 819 -67.12 -9.07 -0.33
C GLN A 819 -66.03 -8.37 -1.12
N GLY A 820 -65.85 -7.04 -0.97
CA GLY A 820 -64.90 -6.23 -1.71
C GLY A 820 -65.34 -5.83 -3.11
N VAL A 821 -64.44 -5.21 -3.86
CA VAL A 821 -64.62 -4.77 -5.26
C VAL A 821 -63.68 -5.56 -6.19
N ARG A 822 -63.93 -5.58 -7.47
CA ARG A 822 -63.06 -6.26 -8.43
C ARG A 822 -61.83 -5.43 -8.69
N LEU A 823 -60.65 -6.01 -8.39
CA LEU A 823 -59.32 -5.42 -8.61
C LEU A 823 -58.76 -5.79 -9.98
N ILE A 824 -58.89 -7.09 -10.34
CA ILE A 824 -58.44 -7.62 -11.63
C ILE A 824 -59.55 -8.47 -12.25
N LYS A 825 -59.67 -8.40 -13.56
CA LYS A 825 -60.55 -9.28 -14.33
C LYS A 825 -59.75 -10.55 -14.69
N THR A 826 -60.06 -11.65 -14.05
CA THR A 826 -59.52 -12.98 -14.39
C THR A 826 -60.24 -13.57 -15.60
N ASP A 827 -59.48 -14.31 -16.43
CA ASP A 827 -60.09 -15.07 -17.52
C ASP A 827 -60.78 -16.34 -16.99
N GLU A 828 -61.54 -17.03 -17.80
CA GLU A 828 -62.27 -18.27 -17.41
C GLU A 828 -61.22 -19.35 -17.06
N GLY A 829 -61.26 -19.85 -15.83
CA GLY A 829 -60.30 -20.81 -15.30
C GLY A 829 -59.01 -20.20 -14.73
N ASP A 830 -58.79 -18.88 -14.81
CA ASP A 830 -57.64 -18.20 -14.20
C ASP A 830 -57.99 -17.76 -12.77
N ARG A 831 -56.99 -17.76 -11.89
CA ARG A 831 -57.14 -17.38 -10.47
C ARG A 831 -55.96 -16.52 -10.04
N VAL A 832 -56.22 -15.58 -9.14
CA VAL A 832 -55.15 -14.85 -8.45
C VAL A 832 -54.40 -15.83 -7.53
N THR A 833 -53.10 -15.86 -7.65
CA THR A 833 -52.21 -16.71 -6.86
C THR A 833 -51.44 -15.94 -5.81
N SER A 834 -51.07 -14.68 -6.10
CA SER A 834 -50.31 -13.84 -5.18
C SER A 834 -50.67 -12.37 -5.34
N ALA A 835 -50.53 -11.60 -4.27
CA ALA A 835 -50.54 -10.16 -4.24
C ALA A 835 -49.52 -9.65 -3.23
N SER A 836 -48.76 -8.59 -3.59
CA SER A 836 -47.71 -8.02 -2.76
C SER A 836 -47.66 -6.50 -2.86
N LEU A 837 -47.10 -5.85 -1.85
CA LEU A 837 -46.71 -4.44 -1.86
C LEU A 837 -45.48 -4.22 -2.76
N VAL A 838 -45.47 -3.09 -3.49
CA VAL A 838 -44.28 -2.53 -4.11
C VAL A 838 -43.88 -1.38 -3.19
N GLU A 839 -42.83 -1.58 -2.41
CA GLU A 839 -42.27 -0.49 -1.60
C GLU A 839 -41.67 0.57 -2.54
N ALA A 840 -42.08 1.85 -2.39
CA ALA A 840 -41.42 2.96 -3.03
C ALA A 840 -40.02 3.11 -2.40
N ALA A 841 -38.96 3.35 -3.21
CA ALA A 841 -37.69 3.72 -2.68
C ALA A 841 -37.88 4.92 -1.74
N ALA A 842 -37.36 4.80 -0.51
CA ALA A 842 -37.35 5.92 0.43
C ALA A 842 -36.50 7.04 -0.22
N GLU A 843 -37.12 8.17 -0.50
CA GLU A 843 -36.41 9.41 -0.77
C GLU A 843 -35.64 9.73 0.54
N ASP A 844 -34.32 9.71 0.47
CA ASP A 844 -33.45 10.20 1.56
C ASP A 844 -33.89 11.66 1.84
N GLU A 845 -34.49 11.90 2.99
CA GLU A 845 -34.63 13.22 3.57
C GLU A 845 -33.20 13.75 3.80
N LEU A 846 -32.73 14.58 2.86
CA LEU A 846 -31.58 15.44 3.08
C LEU A 846 -31.94 16.39 4.22
N GLU A 847 -31.46 16.09 5.44
CA GLU A 847 -31.43 17.05 6.53
C GLU A 847 -30.65 18.29 6.05
N GLU A 848 -31.37 19.35 5.75
CA GLU A 848 -30.81 20.70 5.65
C GLU A 848 -30.23 21.07 7.02
N THR A 849 -28.92 21.00 7.16
CA THR A 849 -28.21 21.63 8.27
C THR A 849 -28.35 23.15 8.15
N PRO A 850 -28.89 23.86 9.14
CA PRO A 850 -28.98 25.32 9.10
C PRO A 850 -27.58 25.93 9.19
N THR A 851 -27.21 26.68 8.17
CA THR A 851 -26.07 27.61 8.19
C THR A 851 -26.26 28.67 9.26
N THR A 852 -25.35 28.69 10.26
CA THR A 852 -24.95 29.87 11.01
C THR A 852 -23.43 30.02 10.97
#